data_600fc71f9992063b7ad70ea444ff3861
#
_entry.id   600fc71f9992063b7ad70ea444ff3861
#
_cell.length_a   1.000
_cell.length_b   1.000
_cell.length_c   1.000
_cell.angle_alpha   90.00
_cell.angle_beta   90.00
_cell.angle_gamma   90.00
#
_symmetry.space_group_name_H-M   'P 1'
#
loop_
_entity.id
_entity.type
_entity.pdbx_description
1 polymer ?
#
loop_
_entity_poly.entity_id
_entity_poly.type
_entity_poly.pdbx_seq_one_letter_code
_entity_poly.pdbx_strand_id
1 'polypeptide(L)'
;MFVAALSRPGASVSGAFPWSWCWTWKARNVFLALRERGLLHRQKPCERGSGNASSAHAGMTHGRIGKRVSTKTPTILYTATDEAPALATYSLLPIVETFTKAAGVAVEARDISLSGRILASFPEFLSDAQRVPDALSELGALAKTPGANIIKLPNVSASMPQLIAAIKELQAQGYKLPDYPADAKAPEEKGIKTRYDKIKGSAVNPVLREGNSDRRAPLSVKQYARKHPHSMGAWSKTSKTRISHMDEGDFYGSEKSVTMDAAGFVRIEHIAADGTVTVLKEKTPLLAGEVIDASVMSYRALAAFYAAQIEEARKNKVLVSLHLKATMMKVSDPIMFGCAVEVYYKDLFAKYAALFAELGVDVRNGFGDVEAKIAKLPPEQKAAIEADIKAVYKSQPELAMVNSDKGITNLHVPSDIIIDASMPAAIRTSGQMYGWDGKLYDTNAMIPDRCYAGVYQETVRFCRENGAFDPTTMGSCPNVGLMAQSAEEYGSHDKTFQVPSDGKVRVVDQDGKLVFEHAVEKGDIWRMCQAKDAPIRDWVKLAVTRARATGWPAVFWLDPKRPHDVALIKKAETYLKDHDTSGLTILFKSPEEAARYTLERLKKGENAISVTGNVLRDYLTDLFPILELGTSAKMLSIVPLMNGGGLFETGAGGSAPKHVQQFVEEGYLRWDSLGEFLALAASLEHLAGVTGNKRAKLLADTLDQANARFLESDKSPKRKVGEIDNRGSHFYLALYWADALAQQNDDPELKARFAKLAKVLGDNEAKIVAELAAAQGKPVDIGGYYRPDPAKTEKAMRPSATLNAALLAL
;
A
#
# COMPACT_ATOMS: atom_id res chain seq x y z
N MET A 1 -7.47 -8.25 1.70
CA MET A 1 -7.91 -9.19 0.64
C MET A 1 -8.66 -10.43 1.15
N PHE A 2 -8.90 -10.57 2.43
CA PHE A 2 -9.72 -11.66 3.01
C PHE A 2 -11.25 -11.41 2.97
N VAL A 3 -11.69 -10.21 2.66
CA VAL A 3 -13.12 -9.78 2.72
C VAL A 3 -13.95 -10.22 1.50
N ALA A 4 -13.36 -10.64 0.40
CA ALA A 4 -14.10 -11.01 -0.82
C ALA A 4 -14.63 -12.47 -0.87
N ALA A 5 -14.41 -13.28 0.17
CA ALA A 5 -14.76 -14.70 0.16
C ALA A 5 -16.06 -15.06 0.91
N LEU A 6 -16.76 -14.09 1.50
CA LEU A 6 -17.92 -14.36 2.37
C LEU A 6 -19.22 -13.74 1.84
N SER A 7 -19.71 -14.19 0.70
CA SER A 7 -21.10 -13.96 0.31
C SER A 7 -21.63 -15.10 -0.55
N ARG A 8 -22.13 -16.16 0.10
CA ARG A 8 -23.31 -16.96 -0.27
C ARG A 8 -23.56 -18.04 0.78
N PRO A 9 -24.75 -18.19 1.33
CA PRO A 9 -25.13 -19.33 2.15
C PRO A 9 -25.56 -20.49 1.25
N GLY A 10 -25.08 -21.69 1.60
CA GLY A 10 -25.68 -22.95 1.13
C GLY A 10 -24.88 -23.72 0.09
N ALA A 11 -23.95 -24.57 0.53
CA ALA A 11 -23.70 -25.90 -0.02
C ALA A 11 -22.66 -26.60 0.85
N SER A 12 -23.10 -27.63 1.56
CA SER A 12 -22.28 -28.60 2.26
C SER A 12 -21.58 -29.50 1.24
N VAL A 13 -20.25 -29.53 1.25
CA VAL A 13 -19.49 -30.64 0.67
C VAL A 13 -18.34 -30.95 1.61
N SER A 14 -18.43 -32.12 2.24
CA SER A 14 -17.38 -32.81 2.96
C SER A 14 -16.29 -33.29 2.00
N GLY A 15 -15.05 -32.90 2.27
CA GLY A 15 -13.88 -33.39 1.56
C GLY A 15 -12.59 -32.96 2.26
N ALA A 16 -12.09 -33.84 3.14
CA ALA A 16 -10.82 -33.68 3.82
C ALA A 16 -9.65 -33.77 2.83
N PHE A 17 -8.76 -32.77 2.81
CA PHE A 17 -7.43 -32.92 2.25
C PHE A 17 -6.38 -32.45 3.27
N PRO A 18 -5.32 -33.25 3.49
CA PRO A 18 -4.35 -33.01 4.53
C PRO A 18 -3.29 -32.00 4.12
N TRP A 19 -3.03 -31.01 4.98
CA TRP A 19 -1.91 -30.09 4.87
C TRP A 19 -0.70 -30.65 5.63
N SER A 20 0.23 -31.22 4.92
CA SER A 20 1.61 -31.40 5.39
C SER A 20 2.53 -31.46 4.18
N TRP A 21 3.20 -30.37 3.84
CA TRP A 21 4.41 -30.40 3.03
C TRP A 21 5.37 -29.33 3.48
N CYS A 22 6.30 -29.81 4.28
CA CYS A 22 7.56 -29.16 4.59
C CYS A 22 8.48 -29.22 3.35
N TRP A 23 9.15 -28.11 3.06
CA TRP A 23 10.06 -27.95 1.94
C TRP A 23 11.26 -28.88 2.02
N THR A 24 11.39 -29.84 1.08
CA THR A 24 12.67 -30.40 0.67
C THR A 24 12.73 -30.45 -0.85
N TRP A 25 13.45 -29.51 -1.43
CA TRP A 25 13.78 -29.52 -2.84
C TRP A 25 15.02 -30.37 -3.08
N LYS A 26 14.88 -31.48 -3.81
CA LYS A 26 15.99 -32.21 -4.44
C LYS A 26 16.17 -31.66 -5.84
N ALA A 27 17.23 -30.85 -6.01
CA ALA A 27 17.78 -30.53 -7.34
C ALA A 27 18.63 -31.72 -7.81
N ARG A 28 18.31 -32.31 -8.96
CA ARG A 28 19.30 -33.00 -9.81
C ARG A 28 18.88 -33.06 -11.27
N ASN A 29 19.75 -32.48 -12.08
CA ASN A 29 20.10 -32.84 -13.45
C ASN A 29 19.11 -32.62 -14.61
N VAL A 30 19.38 -31.56 -15.38
CA VAL A 30 19.62 -31.67 -16.84
C VAL A 30 20.65 -30.57 -17.23
N PHE A 31 21.90 -30.97 -17.39
CA PHE A 31 22.92 -30.26 -18.17
C PHE A 31 23.15 -31.06 -19.45
N LEU A 32 23.10 -30.44 -20.64
CA LEU A 32 24.06 -30.53 -21.74
C LEU A 32 23.44 -30.11 -23.08
N ALA A 33 24.24 -29.36 -23.78
CA ALA A 33 24.24 -29.12 -25.23
C ALA A 33 23.49 -27.91 -25.77
N LEU A 34 24.24 -26.87 -26.07
CA LEU A 34 24.58 -26.49 -27.45
C LEU A 34 25.44 -25.24 -27.48
N ARG A 35 26.64 -25.44 -27.91
CA ARG A 35 27.66 -24.44 -28.26
C ARG A 35 27.66 -24.23 -29.77
N GLU A 36 28.03 -23.00 -30.20
CA GLU A 36 28.52 -22.63 -31.49
C GLU A 36 27.61 -21.87 -32.48
N ARG A 37 28.14 -20.73 -32.82
CA ARG A 37 28.21 -19.81 -33.97
C ARG A 37 27.61 -18.47 -33.68
N GLY A 38 28.31 -17.36 -33.51
CA GLY A 38 29.47 -16.81 -34.20
C GLY A 38 29.06 -15.87 -35.35
N LEU A 39 29.04 -14.55 -35.09
CA LEU A 39 29.41 -13.56 -36.14
C LEU A 39 29.47 -12.14 -35.52
N LEU A 40 30.64 -11.59 -35.69
CA LEU A 40 31.05 -10.22 -35.35
C LEU A 40 30.53 -9.20 -36.35
N HIS A 41 30.16 -7.99 -35.88
CA HIS A 41 30.50 -6.79 -36.66
C HIS A 41 30.82 -5.60 -35.76
N ARG A 42 31.98 -5.01 -36.00
CA ARG A 42 32.57 -3.80 -35.39
C ARG A 42 31.90 -2.55 -36.00
N GLN A 43 31.81 -1.46 -35.25
CA GLN A 43 32.30 -0.16 -35.68
C GLN A 43 32.58 0.83 -34.57
N LYS A 44 33.51 1.75 -34.84
CA LYS A 44 34.33 2.57 -33.99
C LYS A 44 33.76 3.97 -33.68
N PRO A 45 34.47 4.79 -32.87
CA PRO A 45 33.93 5.91 -32.10
C PRO A 45 34.15 7.28 -32.76
N CYS A 46 33.47 8.29 -32.24
CA CYS A 46 33.81 9.68 -32.59
C CYS A 46 33.75 10.61 -31.38
N GLU A 47 34.57 11.66 -31.44
CA GLU A 47 35.28 12.41 -30.45
C GLU A 47 34.56 13.53 -29.70
N ARG A 48 35.28 14.05 -28.71
CA ARG A 48 34.99 15.15 -27.78
C ARG A 48 35.02 16.51 -28.46
N GLY A 49 34.22 17.45 -27.95
CA GLY A 49 34.37 18.87 -28.14
C GLY A 49 34.01 19.65 -26.88
N SER A 50 35.03 20.33 -26.35
CA SER A 50 35.00 21.24 -25.19
C SER A 50 34.63 22.66 -25.62
N GLY A 51 33.92 23.44 -24.79
CA GLY A 51 33.73 24.85 -25.09
C GLY A 51 33.05 25.64 -23.96
N ASN A 52 33.82 26.57 -23.45
CA ASN A 52 33.73 27.45 -22.30
C ASN A 52 32.47 28.27 -22.07
N ALA A 53 32.39 28.69 -20.81
CA ALA A 53 31.50 29.66 -20.19
C ALA A 53 31.71 31.12 -20.66
N SER A 54 30.67 31.92 -20.62
CA SER A 54 30.76 33.36 -20.28
C SER A 54 29.39 33.87 -19.78
N SER A 55 29.47 34.63 -18.70
CA SER A 55 28.43 35.36 -18.00
C SER A 55 27.96 36.64 -18.74
N ALA A 56 26.69 36.98 -18.69
CA ALA A 56 26.22 38.38 -18.80
C ALA A 56 24.86 38.55 -18.13
N HIS A 57 24.83 39.57 -17.26
CA HIS A 57 23.62 40.18 -16.66
C HIS A 57 22.92 41.06 -17.69
N ALA A 58 21.59 41.02 -17.69
CA ALA A 58 20.75 42.21 -17.95
C ALA A 58 19.23 41.93 -17.88
N GLY A 59 18.54 42.74 -17.11
CA GLY A 59 17.30 43.45 -17.53
C GLY A 59 15.97 42.68 -17.38
N MET A 60 15.22 42.94 -16.31
CA MET A 60 13.78 42.62 -16.18
C MET A 60 12.93 43.43 -17.17
N THR A 61 12.15 42.70 -17.99
CA THR A 61 10.92 43.28 -18.59
C THR A 61 9.81 42.25 -18.50
N HIS A 62 8.65 42.65 -17.96
CA HIS A 62 7.43 41.87 -17.89
C HIS A 62 6.93 41.53 -19.29
N GLY A 63 7.10 40.25 -19.70
CA GLY A 63 6.55 39.72 -20.94
C GLY A 63 5.60 38.55 -20.64
N ARG A 64 4.42 38.61 -21.23
CA ARG A 64 3.38 37.57 -21.20
C ARG A 64 3.99 36.18 -21.33
N ILE A 65 3.71 35.31 -20.36
CA ILE A 65 4.10 33.87 -20.39
C ILE A 65 3.27 33.21 -21.49
N GLY A 66 3.81 33.19 -22.72
CA GLY A 66 3.37 32.23 -23.74
C GLY A 66 3.76 30.81 -23.30
N LYS A 67 2.79 29.90 -23.15
CA LYS A 67 3.04 28.49 -22.93
C LYS A 67 4.01 28.00 -24.02
N ARG A 68 5.27 27.74 -23.67
CA ARG A 68 6.19 26.97 -24.54
C ARG A 68 5.63 25.56 -24.61
N VAL A 69 5.04 25.20 -25.72
CA VAL A 69 4.70 23.81 -26.06
C VAL A 69 6.03 23.06 -26.11
N SER A 70 6.23 22.13 -25.22
CA SER A 70 7.37 21.21 -25.25
C SER A 70 7.33 20.43 -26.56
N THR A 71 8.44 20.42 -27.32
CA THR A 71 8.59 19.65 -28.55
C THR A 71 8.76 18.14 -28.32
N LYS A 72 8.81 17.68 -27.06
CA LYS A 72 8.86 16.25 -26.73
C LYS A 72 7.47 15.63 -26.83
N THR A 73 7.39 14.47 -27.47
CA THR A 73 6.18 13.64 -27.48
C THR A 73 5.70 13.37 -26.04
N PRO A 74 4.42 13.62 -25.73
CA PRO A 74 3.87 13.28 -24.42
C PRO A 74 4.06 11.80 -24.11
N THR A 75 4.63 11.47 -22.96
CA THR A 75 5.05 10.11 -22.64
C THR A 75 4.46 9.66 -21.30
N ILE A 76 3.94 8.43 -21.28
CA ILE A 76 3.58 7.69 -20.08
C ILE A 76 4.75 6.77 -19.73
N LEU A 77 5.28 6.89 -18.52
CA LEU A 77 6.28 5.97 -17.97
C LEU A 77 5.57 4.84 -17.23
N TYR A 78 5.62 3.64 -17.81
CA TYR A 78 4.96 2.47 -17.25
C TYR A 78 5.98 1.59 -16.52
N THR A 79 5.75 1.28 -15.24
CA THR A 79 6.73 0.49 -14.50
C THR A 79 6.59 -1.00 -14.76
N ALA A 80 7.66 -1.65 -15.24
CA ALA A 80 7.79 -3.10 -15.14
C ALA A 80 8.15 -3.46 -13.68
N THR A 81 7.54 -4.53 -13.17
CA THR A 81 7.55 -4.86 -11.74
C THR A 81 7.72 -6.38 -11.53
N ASP A 82 7.21 -6.90 -10.40
CA ASP A 82 7.37 -8.27 -9.94
C ASP A 82 6.06 -9.07 -10.10
N GLU A 83 6.16 -10.39 -10.10
CA GLU A 83 5.08 -11.35 -9.88
C GLU A 83 3.91 -11.23 -10.89
N ALA A 84 2.66 -11.39 -10.42
CA ALA A 84 1.48 -11.38 -11.29
C ALA A 84 1.29 -10.08 -12.09
N PRO A 85 1.50 -8.88 -11.54
CA PRO A 85 1.48 -7.64 -12.31
C PRO A 85 2.50 -7.60 -13.45
N ALA A 86 3.70 -8.16 -13.23
CA ALA A 86 4.72 -8.29 -14.28
C ALA A 86 4.25 -9.19 -15.42
N LEU A 87 3.65 -10.33 -15.10
CA LEU A 87 3.07 -11.23 -16.10
C LEU A 87 1.93 -10.54 -16.88
N ALA A 88 1.01 -9.87 -16.16
CA ALA A 88 -0.12 -9.16 -16.75
C ALA A 88 0.33 -8.06 -17.76
N THR A 89 1.47 -7.42 -17.50
CA THR A 89 2.05 -6.37 -18.36
C THR A 89 2.32 -6.88 -19.78
N TYR A 90 2.75 -8.12 -19.97
CA TYR A 90 2.99 -8.68 -21.30
C TYR A 90 1.74 -8.72 -22.18
N SER A 91 0.57 -8.91 -21.58
CA SER A 91 -0.72 -8.90 -22.29
C SER A 91 -1.33 -7.50 -22.40
N LEU A 92 -1.16 -6.63 -21.38
CA LEU A 92 -1.80 -5.31 -21.32
C LEU A 92 -1.02 -4.24 -22.09
N LEU A 93 0.30 -4.17 -21.93
CA LEU A 93 1.11 -3.08 -22.47
C LEU A 93 0.98 -2.93 -24.00
N PRO A 94 0.96 -3.99 -24.82
CA PRO A 94 0.73 -3.87 -26.27
C PRO A 94 -0.62 -3.25 -26.64
N ILE A 95 -1.66 -3.47 -25.83
CA ILE A 95 -2.97 -2.81 -26.01
C ILE A 95 -2.81 -1.31 -25.69
N VAL A 96 -2.20 -0.98 -24.55
CA VAL A 96 -1.97 0.41 -24.14
C VAL A 96 -1.18 1.18 -25.20
N GLU A 97 -0.05 0.63 -25.67
CA GLU A 97 0.80 1.23 -26.71
C GLU A 97 0.04 1.46 -28.02
N THR A 98 -0.75 0.48 -28.46
CA THR A 98 -1.53 0.56 -29.67
C THR A 98 -2.55 1.70 -29.63
N PHE A 99 -3.29 1.83 -28.51
CA PHE A 99 -4.32 2.86 -28.34
C PHE A 99 -3.72 4.25 -28.12
N THR A 100 -2.70 4.38 -27.30
CA THR A 100 -2.08 5.67 -26.96
C THR A 100 -1.32 6.27 -28.12
N LYS A 101 -0.67 5.42 -28.96
CA LYS A 101 -0.01 5.84 -30.20
C LYS A 101 -0.97 6.59 -31.14
N ALA A 102 -2.24 6.18 -31.17
CA ALA A 102 -3.26 6.85 -31.99
C ALA A 102 -3.53 8.29 -31.54
N ALA A 103 -3.28 8.60 -30.27
CA ALA A 103 -3.38 9.97 -29.72
C ALA A 103 -2.06 10.73 -29.71
N GLY A 104 -0.99 10.19 -30.29
CA GLY A 104 0.34 10.79 -30.27
C GLY A 104 0.99 10.76 -28.87
N VAL A 105 0.66 9.75 -28.05
CA VAL A 105 1.22 9.53 -26.71
C VAL A 105 2.13 8.31 -26.78
N ALA A 106 3.39 8.48 -26.36
CA ALA A 106 4.34 7.40 -26.21
C ALA A 106 4.16 6.69 -24.86
N VAL A 107 4.49 5.40 -24.82
CA VAL A 107 4.58 4.63 -23.57
C VAL A 107 5.98 4.03 -23.50
N GLU A 108 6.64 4.20 -22.34
CA GLU A 108 7.98 3.68 -22.12
C GLU A 108 8.01 2.87 -20.83
N ALA A 109 8.50 1.65 -20.88
CA ALA A 109 8.65 0.80 -19.70
C ALA A 109 9.91 1.17 -18.91
N ARG A 110 9.83 1.10 -17.57
CA ARG A 110 10.94 1.25 -16.62
C ARG A 110 10.92 0.12 -15.61
N ASP A 111 12.00 -0.67 -15.56
CA ASP A 111 12.09 -1.85 -14.71
C ASP A 111 12.44 -1.48 -13.26
N ILE A 112 11.44 -1.55 -12.37
CA ILE A 112 11.59 -1.37 -10.91
C ILE A 112 11.45 -2.70 -10.14
N SER A 113 11.47 -3.84 -10.83
CA SER A 113 11.39 -5.16 -10.23
C SER A 113 12.53 -5.39 -9.23
N LEU A 114 12.34 -6.36 -8.33
CA LEU A 114 13.40 -6.75 -7.38
C LEU A 114 14.68 -7.16 -8.12
N SER A 115 14.55 -7.96 -9.18
CA SER A 115 15.69 -8.40 -10.00
C SER A 115 16.35 -7.22 -10.73
N GLY A 116 15.58 -6.30 -11.32
CA GLY A 116 16.09 -5.10 -11.95
C GLY A 116 16.88 -4.21 -10.99
N ARG A 117 16.35 -3.98 -9.78
CA ARG A 117 17.04 -3.20 -8.73
C ARG A 117 18.30 -3.87 -8.23
N ILE A 118 18.33 -5.21 -8.10
CA ILE A 118 19.53 -5.97 -7.76
C ILE A 118 20.59 -5.77 -8.85
N LEU A 119 20.26 -6.02 -10.11
CA LEU A 119 21.23 -5.90 -11.22
C LEU A 119 21.76 -4.47 -11.36
N ALA A 120 20.90 -3.47 -11.28
CA ALA A 120 21.30 -2.06 -11.33
C ALA A 120 22.24 -1.65 -10.19
N SER A 121 22.13 -2.33 -9.03
CA SER A 121 22.98 -2.04 -7.86
C SER A 121 24.38 -2.65 -7.93
N PHE A 122 24.65 -3.61 -8.83
CA PHE A 122 25.92 -4.34 -8.92
C PHE A 122 26.49 -4.41 -10.35
N PRO A 123 26.56 -3.29 -11.11
CA PRO A 123 26.97 -3.30 -12.51
C PRO A 123 28.41 -3.78 -12.75
N GLU A 124 29.30 -3.64 -11.75
CA GLU A 124 30.70 -4.09 -11.83
C GLU A 124 30.87 -5.61 -11.85
N PHE A 125 29.86 -6.37 -11.38
CA PHE A 125 29.84 -7.83 -11.41
C PHE A 125 29.22 -8.40 -12.69
N LEU A 126 28.73 -7.52 -13.58
CA LEU A 126 27.97 -7.89 -14.77
C LEU A 126 28.77 -7.61 -16.05
N SER A 127 28.58 -8.48 -17.05
CA SER A 127 29.03 -8.18 -18.40
C SER A 127 28.25 -7.02 -19.01
N ASP A 128 28.79 -6.36 -20.03
CA ASP A 128 28.12 -5.23 -20.69
C ASP A 128 26.72 -5.58 -21.22
N ALA A 129 26.52 -6.82 -21.68
CA ALA A 129 25.22 -7.32 -22.14
C ALA A 129 24.22 -7.60 -21.00
N GLN A 130 24.70 -7.74 -19.77
CA GLN A 130 23.85 -8.02 -18.59
C GLN A 130 23.53 -6.76 -17.79
N ARG A 131 24.23 -5.65 -18.05
CA ARG A 131 23.99 -4.39 -17.31
C ARG A 131 22.62 -3.82 -17.66
N VAL A 132 21.93 -3.36 -16.64
CA VAL A 132 20.63 -2.68 -16.74
C VAL A 132 20.76 -1.26 -16.18
N PRO A 133 19.96 -0.29 -16.67
CA PRO A 133 19.94 1.05 -16.10
C PRO A 133 19.31 1.04 -14.71
N ASP A 134 19.68 2.00 -13.85
CA ASP A 134 19.01 2.24 -12.59
C ASP A 134 17.69 3.02 -12.83
N ALA A 135 16.66 2.30 -13.27
CA ALA A 135 15.36 2.84 -13.60
C ALA A 135 14.67 3.51 -12.39
N LEU A 136 14.92 3.02 -11.17
CA LEU A 136 14.33 3.63 -9.97
C LEU A 136 14.92 5.00 -9.69
N SER A 137 16.23 5.17 -9.81
CA SER A 137 16.89 6.48 -9.67
C SER A 137 16.48 7.45 -10.79
N GLU A 138 16.34 6.96 -12.03
CA GLU A 138 15.81 7.75 -13.15
C GLU A 138 14.39 8.26 -12.86
N LEU A 139 13.48 7.36 -12.48
CA LEU A 139 12.11 7.72 -12.15
C LEU A 139 12.03 8.68 -10.96
N GLY A 140 12.88 8.50 -9.95
CA GLY A 140 12.98 9.40 -8.81
C GLY A 140 13.42 10.82 -9.19
N ALA A 141 14.34 10.94 -10.15
CA ALA A 141 14.73 12.25 -10.69
C ALA A 141 13.58 12.87 -11.52
N LEU A 142 12.90 12.07 -12.34
CA LEU A 142 11.75 12.51 -13.13
C LEU A 142 10.56 12.92 -12.27
N ALA A 143 10.29 12.23 -11.16
CA ALA A 143 9.21 12.56 -10.22
C ALA A 143 9.35 13.99 -9.64
N LYS A 144 10.54 14.57 -9.69
CA LYS A 144 10.83 15.96 -9.30
C LYS A 144 10.67 16.97 -10.44
N THR A 145 10.10 16.57 -11.57
CA THR A 145 9.92 17.42 -12.75
C THR A 145 8.44 17.55 -13.13
N PRO A 146 8.04 18.66 -13.78
CA PRO A 146 6.66 18.86 -14.20
C PRO A 146 6.22 17.93 -15.34
N GLY A 147 7.16 17.30 -16.04
CA GLY A 147 6.85 16.38 -17.15
C GLY A 147 6.67 14.91 -16.73
N ALA A 148 6.76 14.61 -15.46
CA ALA A 148 6.56 13.25 -14.98
C ALA A 148 5.10 12.80 -15.18
N ASN A 149 4.93 11.61 -15.76
CA ASN A 149 3.64 10.93 -15.84
C ASN A 149 3.90 9.42 -15.71
N ILE A 150 3.81 8.94 -14.46
CA ILE A 150 4.30 7.61 -14.06
C ILE A 150 3.13 6.75 -13.62
N ILE A 151 2.91 5.61 -14.28
CA ILE A 151 2.02 4.55 -13.80
C ILE A 151 2.87 3.54 -13.04
N LYS A 152 2.67 3.49 -11.71
CA LYS A 152 3.41 2.60 -10.81
C LYS A 152 2.58 1.39 -10.44
N LEU A 153 3.00 0.22 -10.90
CA LEU A 153 2.40 -1.06 -10.55
C LEU A 153 2.84 -1.51 -9.14
N PRO A 154 2.11 -2.47 -8.53
CA PRO A 154 2.54 -3.09 -7.28
C PRO A 154 3.92 -3.75 -7.45
N ASN A 155 4.81 -3.53 -6.50
CA ASN A 155 6.14 -4.12 -6.46
C ASN A 155 6.36 -4.86 -5.13
N VAL A 156 7.25 -5.85 -5.16
CA VAL A 156 7.62 -6.61 -3.96
C VAL A 156 8.33 -5.70 -2.95
N SER A 157 7.81 -5.67 -1.72
CA SER A 157 8.53 -5.18 -0.54
C SER A 157 9.35 -6.33 0.01
N ALA A 158 10.55 -6.54 -0.57
CA ALA A 158 11.33 -7.75 -0.37
C ALA A 158 11.74 -7.99 1.09
N SER A 159 11.31 -9.12 1.64
CA SER A 159 11.88 -9.66 2.87
C SER A 159 13.29 -10.21 2.62
N MET A 160 14.04 -10.48 3.69
CA MET A 160 15.37 -11.07 3.56
C MET A 160 15.38 -12.42 2.82
N PRO A 161 14.48 -13.38 3.12
CA PRO A 161 14.38 -14.61 2.36
C PRO A 161 14.10 -14.40 0.86
N GLN A 162 13.21 -13.46 0.52
CA GLN A 162 12.90 -13.13 -0.88
C GLN A 162 14.10 -12.49 -1.60
N LEU A 163 14.84 -11.60 -0.93
CA LEU A 163 16.06 -11.02 -1.49
C LEU A 163 17.12 -12.08 -1.79
N ILE A 164 17.35 -13.00 -0.83
CA ILE A 164 18.32 -14.10 -1.01
C ILE A 164 17.86 -15.03 -2.14
N ALA A 165 16.58 -15.37 -2.21
CA ALA A 165 16.03 -16.21 -3.27
C ALA A 165 16.21 -15.57 -4.66
N ALA A 166 15.97 -14.25 -4.78
CA ALA A 166 16.17 -13.52 -6.02
C ALA A 166 17.66 -13.49 -6.44
N ILE A 167 18.58 -13.28 -5.50
CA ILE A 167 20.03 -13.35 -5.77
C ILE A 167 20.39 -14.75 -6.30
N LYS A 168 19.93 -15.80 -5.66
CA LYS A 168 20.22 -17.18 -6.06
C LYS A 168 19.64 -17.54 -7.43
N GLU A 169 18.43 -17.08 -7.74
CA GLU A 169 17.82 -17.25 -9.06
C GLU A 169 18.66 -16.56 -10.14
N LEU A 170 19.06 -15.30 -9.90
CA LEU A 170 19.91 -14.56 -10.84
C LEU A 170 21.28 -15.22 -11.03
N GLN A 171 21.90 -15.71 -9.96
CA GLN A 171 23.16 -16.48 -10.05
C GLN A 171 22.99 -17.74 -10.90
N ALA A 172 21.88 -18.48 -10.72
CA ALA A 172 21.56 -19.67 -11.51
C ALA A 172 21.31 -19.34 -13.00
N GLN A 173 20.85 -18.11 -13.30
CA GLN A 173 20.69 -17.60 -14.67
C GLN A 173 22.02 -17.04 -15.26
N GLY A 174 23.16 -17.14 -14.51
CA GLY A 174 24.48 -16.77 -15.01
C GLY A 174 24.94 -15.35 -14.68
N TYR A 175 24.23 -14.62 -13.81
CA TYR A 175 24.69 -13.33 -13.28
C TYR A 175 25.69 -13.55 -12.14
N LYS A 176 26.90 -12.95 -12.25
CA LYS A 176 27.99 -13.13 -11.26
C LYS A 176 27.82 -12.24 -10.03
N LEU A 177 26.62 -12.21 -9.45
CA LEU A 177 26.34 -11.38 -8.27
C LEU A 177 27.01 -11.94 -7.01
N PRO A 178 27.46 -11.09 -6.07
CA PRO A 178 27.92 -11.54 -4.76
C PRO A 178 26.76 -12.08 -3.92
N ASP A 179 27.05 -13.00 -3.01
CA ASP A 179 26.07 -13.43 -2.01
C ASP A 179 25.74 -12.30 -1.03
N TYR A 180 24.56 -12.35 -0.39
CA TYR A 180 24.26 -11.45 0.71
C TYR A 180 25.08 -11.82 1.95
N PRO A 181 25.99 -10.93 2.43
CA PRO A 181 26.83 -11.22 3.58
C PRO A 181 26.07 -10.93 4.88
N ALA A 182 25.41 -11.94 5.46
CA ALA A 182 24.63 -11.78 6.69
C ALA A 182 25.51 -11.27 7.86
N ASP A 183 26.72 -11.80 8.02
CA ASP A 183 27.70 -11.43 9.04
C ASP A 183 28.92 -10.71 8.39
N ALA A 184 28.65 -9.52 7.85
CA ALA A 184 29.66 -8.72 7.14
C ALA A 184 30.73 -8.18 8.10
N LYS A 185 31.99 -8.64 7.95
CA LYS A 185 33.16 -8.21 8.76
C LYS A 185 34.09 -7.30 7.99
N ALA A 186 34.43 -7.69 6.77
CA ALA A 186 35.31 -6.90 5.92
C ALA A 186 34.63 -5.62 5.38
N PRO A 187 35.36 -4.54 5.09
CA PRO A 187 34.81 -3.31 4.50
C PRO A 187 34.05 -3.56 3.19
N GLU A 188 34.55 -4.46 2.34
CA GLU A 188 33.92 -4.85 1.08
C GLU A 188 32.54 -5.53 1.32
N GLU A 189 32.52 -6.51 2.24
CA GLU A 189 31.26 -7.18 2.64
C GLU A 189 30.23 -6.19 3.21
N LYS A 190 30.68 -5.24 4.04
CA LYS A 190 29.82 -4.16 4.57
C LYS A 190 29.28 -3.28 3.45
N GLY A 191 30.09 -2.99 2.43
CA GLY A 191 29.66 -2.26 1.23
C GLY A 191 28.58 -3.02 0.45
N ILE A 192 28.79 -4.31 0.20
CA ILE A 192 27.82 -5.20 -0.46
C ILE A 192 26.52 -5.27 0.35
N LYS A 193 26.64 -5.51 1.67
CA LYS A 193 25.49 -5.55 2.57
C LYS A 193 24.66 -4.26 2.52
N THR A 194 25.33 -3.11 2.59
CA THR A 194 24.66 -1.80 2.55
C THR A 194 23.88 -1.59 1.25
N ARG A 195 24.39 -2.06 0.11
CA ARG A 195 23.71 -1.97 -1.18
C ARG A 195 22.49 -2.87 -1.24
N TYR A 196 22.58 -4.11 -0.79
CA TYR A 196 21.43 -5.01 -0.69
C TYR A 196 20.38 -4.53 0.31
N ASP A 197 20.80 -3.97 1.45
CA ASP A 197 19.88 -3.44 2.46
C ASP A 197 19.04 -2.25 1.95
N LYS A 198 19.54 -1.48 0.98
CA LYS A 198 18.77 -0.42 0.31
C LYS A 198 17.68 -0.95 -0.64
N ILE A 199 17.81 -2.18 -1.13
CA ILE A 199 16.85 -2.81 -2.04
C ILE A 199 15.73 -3.50 -1.25
N LYS A 200 16.02 -3.93 -0.02
CA LYS A 200 15.12 -4.61 0.89
C LYS A 200 13.97 -3.71 1.35
N GLY A 201 12.81 -4.31 1.60
CA GLY A 201 11.64 -3.60 2.13
C GLY A 201 10.98 -2.67 1.11
N SER A 202 10.37 -1.60 1.58
CA SER A 202 9.67 -0.62 0.76
C SER A 202 10.63 0.38 0.11
N ALA A 203 11.52 -0.07 -0.77
CA ALA A 203 12.56 0.75 -1.38
C ALA A 203 12.03 1.72 -2.46
N VAL A 204 10.91 1.39 -3.12
CA VAL A 204 10.40 2.15 -4.29
C VAL A 204 9.58 3.37 -3.87
N ASN A 205 8.65 3.21 -2.93
CA ASN A 205 7.71 4.27 -2.55
C ASN A 205 8.40 5.56 -2.06
N PRO A 206 9.43 5.51 -1.19
CA PRO A 206 10.11 6.73 -0.73
C PRO A 206 10.78 7.53 -1.85
N VAL A 207 11.18 6.85 -2.94
CA VAL A 207 11.84 7.48 -4.09
C VAL A 207 10.83 8.18 -5.01
N LEU A 208 9.65 7.58 -5.22
CA LEU A 208 8.68 8.06 -6.20
C LEU A 208 7.62 9.00 -5.62
N ARG A 209 7.32 8.93 -4.31
CA ARG A 209 6.26 9.72 -3.67
C ARG A 209 6.72 11.15 -3.35
N GLU A 210 6.99 11.93 -4.38
CA GLU A 210 7.31 13.37 -4.33
C GLU A 210 6.05 14.24 -4.40
N GLY A 211 4.93 13.75 -3.89
CA GLY A 211 3.64 14.45 -3.84
C GLY A 211 2.74 13.86 -2.75
N ASN A 212 1.67 14.59 -2.44
CA ASN A 212 0.64 14.17 -1.50
C ASN A 212 -0.41 13.32 -2.22
N SER A 213 -1.15 12.49 -1.48
CA SER A 213 -2.12 11.59 -2.10
C SER A 213 -3.48 12.24 -2.36
N ASP A 214 -4.08 11.93 -3.50
CA ASP A 214 -5.48 12.17 -3.85
C ASP A 214 -6.13 10.79 -4.10
N ARG A 215 -6.81 10.26 -3.10
CA ARG A 215 -7.50 8.97 -3.19
C ARG A 215 -8.99 9.18 -3.32
N ARG A 216 -9.57 8.61 -4.37
CA ARG A 216 -10.99 8.78 -4.71
C ARG A 216 -11.56 7.58 -5.44
N ALA A 217 -12.88 7.37 -5.30
CA ALA A 217 -13.59 6.39 -6.10
C ALA A 217 -13.73 6.89 -7.55
N PRO A 218 -13.36 6.10 -8.56
CA PRO A 218 -13.69 6.40 -9.95
C PRO A 218 -15.20 6.43 -10.16
N LEU A 219 -15.67 7.28 -11.08
CA LEU A 219 -17.10 7.41 -11.35
C LEU A 219 -17.73 6.09 -11.83
N SER A 220 -17.05 5.37 -12.71
CA SER A 220 -17.47 4.05 -13.20
C SER A 220 -17.65 3.03 -12.07
N VAL A 221 -16.72 3.00 -11.12
CA VAL A 221 -16.80 2.10 -9.94
C VAL A 221 -17.92 2.51 -9.00
N LYS A 222 -18.12 3.81 -8.75
CA LYS A 222 -19.21 4.31 -7.91
C LYS A 222 -20.58 3.97 -8.50
N GLN A 223 -20.77 4.17 -9.81
CA GLN A 223 -21.99 3.85 -10.51
C GLN A 223 -22.29 2.35 -10.46
N TYR A 224 -21.27 1.52 -10.67
CA TYR A 224 -21.39 0.07 -10.55
C TYR A 224 -21.80 -0.35 -9.12
N ALA A 225 -21.16 0.20 -8.08
CA ALA A 225 -21.49 -0.12 -6.69
C ALA A 225 -22.93 0.27 -6.31
N ARG A 226 -23.48 1.36 -6.88
CA ARG A 226 -24.87 1.77 -6.70
C ARG A 226 -25.86 0.80 -7.34
N LYS A 227 -25.53 0.24 -8.50
CA LYS A 227 -26.38 -0.74 -9.21
C LYS A 227 -26.27 -2.14 -8.62
N HIS A 228 -25.09 -2.47 -8.10
CA HIS A 228 -24.75 -3.78 -7.54
C HIS A 228 -24.27 -3.64 -6.09
N PRO A 229 -25.14 -3.22 -5.15
CA PRO A 229 -24.75 -2.93 -3.79
C PRO A 229 -24.25 -4.18 -3.08
N HIS A 230 -23.15 -4.03 -2.37
CA HIS A 230 -22.67 -5.07 -1.46
C HIS A 230 -23.56 -5.14 -0.21
N SER A 231 -23.53 -6.28 0.47
CA SER A 231 -24.27 -6.46 1.71
C SER A 231 -23.66 -5.64 2.85
N MET A 232 -24.52 -4.97 3.60
CA MET A 232 -24.20 -4.31 4.87
C MET A 232 -25.02 -4.97 5.97
N GLY A 233 -24.41 -5.18 7.14
CA GLY A 233 -25.14 -5.71 8.30
C GLY A 233 -26.11 -4.70 8.88
N ALA A 234 -27.21 -5.19 9.45
CA ALA A 234 -28.20 -4.35 10.12
C ALA A 234 -27.69 -3.97 11.53
N TRP A 235 -27.44 -2.71 11.77
CA TRP A 235 -27.02 -2.21 13.08
C TRP A 235 -28.17 -2.21 14.08
N SER A 236 -27.91 -2.73 15.29
CA SER A 236 -28.85 -2.67 16.42
C SER A 236 -28.53 -1.50 17.34
N LYS A 237 -29.57 -0.81 17.81
CA LYS A 237 -29.44 0.21 18.85
C LYS A 237 -28.97 -0.38 20.21
N THR A 238 -29.15 -1.67 20.40
CA THR A 238 -28.74 -2.41 21.60
C THR A 238 -27.37 -3.09 21.46
N SER A 239 -26.66 -2.90 20.36
CA SER A 239 -25.31 -3.41 20.18
C SER A 239 -24.40 -2.94 21.30
N LYS A 240 -23.66 -3.88 21.88
CA LYS A 240 -22.65 -3.65 22.94
C LYS A 240 -21.24 -3.42 22.37
N THR A 241 -21.11 -3.48 21.04
CA THR A 241 -19.81 -3.21 20.40
C THR A 241 -19.33 -1.81 20.74
N ARG A 242 -18.08 -1.73 21.14
CA ARG A 242 -17.43 -0.46 21.48
C ARG A 242 -15.97 -0.45 21.04
N ILE A 243 -15.44 0.76 20.90
CA ILE A 243 -14.00 0.98 20.77
C ILE A 243 -13.49 1.39 22.13
N SER A 244 -12.36 0.82 22.56
CA SER A 244 -11.69 1.21 23.80
C SER A 244 -10.27 1.69 23.51
N HIS A 245 -9.82 2.72 24.21
CA HIS A 245 -8.50 3.32 24.13
C HIS A 245 -7.98 3.65 25.52
N MET A 246 -6.71 3.98 25.63
CA MET A 246 -6.11 4.47 26.86
C MET A 246 -6.59 5.90 27.16
N ASP A 247 -6.71 6.26 28.42
CA ASP A 247 -7.02 7.63 28.85
C ASP A 247 -5.76 8.43 29.19
N GLU A 248 -4.66 7.72 29.51
CA GLU A 248 -3.35 8.30 29.82
C GLU A 248 -2.23 7.30 29.52
N GLY A 249 -1.00 7.80 29.35
CA GLY A 249 0.17 6.97 29.09
C GLY A 249 0.29 6.48 27.65
N ASP A 250 -0.57 6.93 26.75
CA ASP A 250 -0.51 6.68 25.31
C ASP A 250 0.34 7.76 24.60
N PHE A 251 0.55 7.58 23.30
CA PHE A 251 1.29 8.57 22.51
C PHE A 251 0.63 9.94 22.50
N TYR A 252 -0.70 9.99 22.40
CA TYR A 252 -1.46 11.24 22.42
C TYR A 252 -1.18 12.07 23.68
N GLY A 253 -1.21 11.46 24.84
CA GLY A 253 -1.08 12.17 26.14
C GLY A 253 0.33 12.68 26.43
N SER A 254 1.35 12.11 25.79
CA SER A 254 2.76 12.46 26.01
C SER A 254 3.38 13.30 24.90
N GLU A 255 2.67 13.50 23.76
CA GLU A 255 3.20 14.14 22.58
C GLU A 255 3.66 15.59 22.83
N LYS A 256 4.83 15.91 22.32
CA LYS A 256 5.40 17.25 22.24
C LYS A 256 5.77 17.56 20.81
N SER A 257 5.55 18.79 20.34
CA SER A 257 5.86 19.19 18.97
C SER A 257 6.52 20.54 18.91
N VAL A 258 7.39 20.75 17.92
CA VAL A 258 8.04 22.02 17.62
C VAL A 258 8.23 22.19 16.12
N THR A 259 8.11 23.42 15.64
CA THR A 259 8.53 23.81 14.28
C THR A 259 9.96 24.33 14.35
N MET A 260 10.85 23.78 13.53
CA MET A 260 12.28 24.15 13.51
C MET A 260 12.47 25.51 12.85
N ASP A 261 13.08 26.46 13.55
CA ASP A 261 13.35 27.81 12.99
C ASP A 261 14.47 27.80 11.93
N ALA A 262 15.43 26.90 12.06
CA ALA A 262 16.59 26.79 11.16
C ALA A 262 16.88 25.36 10.76
N ALA A 263 17.55 25.18 9.62
CA ALA A 263 18.07 23.88 9.20
C ALA A 263 19.22 23.42 10.11
N GLY A 264 19.31 22.13 10.36
CA GLY A 264 20.35 21.53 11.21
C GLY A 264 20.15 20.03 11.34
N PHE A 265 20.45 19.51 12.51
CA PHE A 265 20.14 18.11 12.86
C PHE A 265 19.88 17.98 14.35
N VAL A 266 19.21 16.91 14.72
CA VAL A 266 19.02 16.49 16.12
C VAL A 266 19.62 15.12 16.34
N ARG A 267 19.99 14.86 17.62
CA ARG A 267 20.44 13.57 18.15
C ARG A 267 19.44 13.08 19.20
N ILE A 268 19.16 11.78 19.20
CA ILE A 268 18.26 11.14 20.15
C ILE A 268 19.09 10.34 21.14
N GLU A 269 18.93 10.59 22.43
CA GLU A 269 19.70 9.97 23.50
C GLU A 269 18.79 9.41 24.58
N HIS A 270 19.15 8.25 25.13
CA HIS A 270 18.60 7.71 26.37
C HIS A 270 19.61 7.96 27.48
N ILE A 271 19.13 8.52 28.59
CA ILE A 271 19.92 8.74 29.81
C ILE A 271 19.31 7.85 30.90
N ALA A 272 20.03 6.78 31.25
CA ALA A 272 19.61 5.86 32.29
C ALA A 272 19.61 6.54 33.69
N ALA A 273 18.94 5.92 34.66
CA ALA A 273 18.85 6.45 36.01
C ALA A 273 20.21 6.64 36.70
N ASP A 274 21.24 5.87 36.34
CA ASP A 274 22.60 6.00 36.79
C ASP A 274 23.42 7.10 36.08
N GLY A 275 22.81 7.82 35.15
CA GLY A 275 23.46 8.86 34.36
C GLY A 275 24.16 8.38 33.08
N THR A 276 24.16 7.07 32.79
CA THR A 276 24.73 6.52 31.56
C THR A 276 23.97 7.01 30.34
N VAL A 277 24.69 7.60 29.37
CA VAL A 277 24.12 8.12 28.14
C VAL A 277 24.30 7.11 26.99
N THR A 278 23.21 6.69 26.39
CA THR A 278 23.19 5.84 25.19
C THR A 278 22.61 6.63 24.02
N VAL A 279 23.36 6.79 22.94
CA VAL A 279 22.90 7.42 21.71
C VAL A 279 22.03 6.43 20.96
N LEU A 280 20.72 6.71 20.85
CA LEU A 280 19.77 5.90 20.09
C LEU A 280 19.80 6.22 18.60
N LYS A 281 19.97 7.52 18.27
CA LYS A 281 20.12 8.00 16.89
C LYS A 281 21.11 9.15 16.86
N GLU A 282 22.24 8.95 16.19
CA GLU A 282 23.34 9.93 16.17
C GLU A 282 22.97 11.22 15.44
N LYS A 283 22.25 11.10 14.30
CA LYS A 283 21.95 12.26 13.47
C LYS A 283 20.66 12.10 12.69
N THR A 284 19.75 13.05 12.87
CA THR A 284 18.53 13.22 12.09
C THR A 284 18.56 14.62 11.49
N PRO A 285 18.83 14.77 10.17
CA PRO A 285 18.86 16.07 9.52
C PRO A 285 17.45 16.67 9.46
N LEU A 286 17.37 17.99 9.67
CA LEU A 286 16.12 18.77 9.67
C LEU A 286 16.28 20.01 8.78
N LEU A 287 15.16 20.44 8.20
CA LEU A 287 15.07 21.68 7.43
C LEU A 287 14.43 22.80 8.26
N ALA A 288 14.67 24.05 7.87
CA ALA A 288 13.92 25.16 8.43
C ALA A 288 12.42 25.02 8.11
N GLY A 289 11.56 25.32 9.07
CA GLY A 289 10.12 25.17 8.95
C GLY A 289 9.60 23.73 9.12
N GLU A 290 10.46 22.74 9.29
CA GLU A 290 10.06 21.35 9.50
C GLU A 290 9.39 21.18 10.87
N VAL A 291 8.27 20.48 10.91
CA VAL A 291 7.60 20.09 12.16
C VAL A 291 8.19 18.76 12.62
N ILE A 292 8.64 18.72 13.84
CA ILE A 292 9.02 17.47 14.51
C ILE A 292 8.18 17.29 15.78
N ASP A 293 7.89 16.07 16.11
CA ASP A 293 7.21 15.70 17.36
C ASP A 293 7.80 14.42 17.95
N ALA A 294 7.65 14.26 19.25
CA ALA A 294 8.06 13.06 19.96
C ALA A 294 7.03 12.67 21.02
N SER A 295 6.88 11.38 21.24
CA SER A 295 5.88 10.82 22.16
C SER A 295 6.31 9.48 22.75
N VAL A 296 5.64 9.08 23.84
CA VAL A 296 5.90 7.85 24.60
C VAL A 296 4.61 7.08 24.84
N MET A 297 4.64 5.79 24.60
CA MET A 297 3.65 4.83 25.10
C MET A 297 4.22 4.14 26.34
N SER A 298 3.60 4.34 27.49
CA SER A 298 3.98 3.63 28.70
C SER A 298 3.58 2.16 28.62
N TYR A 299 4.56 1.26 28.69
CA TYR A 299 4.30 -0.20 28.65
C TYR A 299 3.48 -0.65 29.85
N ARG A 300 3.74 -0.09 31.04
CA ARG A 300 3.00 -0.39 32.27
C ARG A 300 1.54 0.06 32.18
N ALA A 301 1.30 1.27 31.67
CA ALA A 301 -0.07 1.77 31.47
C ALA A 301 -0.81 0.97 30.39
N LEU A 302 -0.12 0.58 29.32
CA LEU A 302 -0.66 -0.27 28.24
C LEU A 302 -1.08 -1.64 28.77
N ALA A 303 -0.24 -2.29 29.57
CA ALA A 303 -0.56 -3.58 30.20
C ALA A 303 -1.78 -3.48 31.15
N ALA A 304 -1.84 -2.41 31.93
CA ALA A 304 -2.99 -2.13 32.80
C ALA A 304 -4.28 -1.88 32.01
N PHE A 305 -4.19 -1.13 30.90
CA PHE A 305 -5.30 -0.92 29.97
C PHE A 305 -5.81 -2.25 29.40
N TYR A 306 -4.94 -3.10 28.86
CA TYR A 306 -5.36 -4.39 28.31
C TYR A 306 -6.03 -5.27 29.37
N ALA A 307 -5.45 -5.36 30.58
CA ALA A 307 -6.05 -6.13 31.68
C ALA A 307 -7.45 -5.62 32.03
N ALA A 308 -7.64 -4.30 32.10
CA ALA A 308 -8.92 -3.69 32.39
C ALA A 308 -9.96 -3.97 31.28
N GLN A 309 -9.54 -3.86 30.00
CA GLN A 309 -10.43 -4.06 28.85
C GLN A 309 -10.82 -5.53 28.64
N ILE A 310 -9.93 -6.47 28.95
CA ILE A 310 -10.23 -7.92 28.96
C ILE A 310 -11.26 -8.22 30.04
N GLU A 311 -11.08 -7.69 31.25
CA GLU A 311 -12.05 -7.86 32.35
C GLU A 311 -13.42 -7.24 32.01
N GLU A 312 -13.43 -6.08 31.40
CA GLU A 312 -14.65 -5.40 30.97
C GLU A 312 -15.39 -6.19 29.87
N ALA A 313 -14.65 -6.77 28.91
CA ALA A 313 -15.23 -7.65 27.89
C ALA A 313 -15.87 -8.90 28.54
N ARG A 314 -15.22 -9.47 29.57
CA ARG A 314 -15.76 -10.60 30.33
C ARG A 314 -17.08 -10.26 31.02
N LYS A 315 -17.16 -9.09 31.66
CA LYS A 315 -18.38 -8.62 32.35
C LYS A 315 -19.54 -8.40 31.37
N ASN A 316 -19.25 -7.79 30.23
CA ASN A 316 -20.25 -7.48 29.19
C ASN A 316 -20.58 -8.67 28.30
N LYS A 317 -19.85 -9.78 28.39
CA LYS A 317 -19.98 -10.96 27.53
C LYS A 317 -19.87 -10.60 26.04
N VAL A 318 -18.81 -9.90 25.67
CA VAL A 318 -18.46 -9.52 24.32
C VAL A 318 -17.07 -10.06 23.97
N LEU A 319 -16.79 -10.20 22.67
CA LEU A 319 -15.46 -10.61 22.21
C LEU A 319 -14.40 -9.56 22.57
N VAL A 320 -13.17 -10.01 22.74
CA VAL A 320 -11.98 -9.16 22.79
C VAL A 320 -11.33 -9.14 21.41
N SER A 321 -11.05 -7.95 20.88
CA SER A 321 -10.27 -7.80 19.65
C SER A 321 -9.28 -6.64 19.76
N LEU A 322 -8.10 -6.82 19.20
CA LEU A 322 -7.04 -5.82 19.12
C LEU A 322 -6.87 -5.37 17.67
N HIS A 323 -6.71 -4.08 17.45
CA HIS A 323 -6.55 -3.48 16.13
C HIS A 323 -5.37 -2.52 16.12
N LEU A 324 -4.35 -2.82 15.31
CA LEU A 324 -3.07 -2.10 15.22
C LEU A 324 -2.64 -1.93 13.76
N LYS A 325 -1.60 -1.13 13.53
CA LYS A 325 -1.03 -0.85 12.21
C LYS A 325 0.39 -1.41 12.06
N ALA A 326 0.62 -2.66 12.47
CA ALA A 326 1.95 -3.28 12.52
C ALA A 326 2.70 -3.35 11.17
N THR A 327 2.02 -3.25 10.04
CA THR A 327 2.65 -3.20 8.70
C THR A 327 3.29 -1.86 8.37
N MET A 328 2.85 -0.77 8.99
CA MET A 328 3.42 0.58 8.86
C MET A 328 4.26 0.91 10.10
N MET A 329 3.71 0.76 11.29
CA MET A 329 4.34 1.04 12.58
C MET A 329 5.13 -0.18 13.07
N LYS A 330 6.17 -0.55 12.34
CA LYS A 330 6.89 -1.84 12.43
C LYS A 330 7.66 -2.10 13.73
N VAL A 331 7.82 -1.10 14.59
CA VAL A 331 8.49 -1.22 15.89
C VAL A 331 7.47 -1.11 17.02
N SER A 332 6.68 -0.02 17.06
CA SER A 332 5.74 0.22 18.16
C SER A 332 4.65 -0.85 18.23
N ASP A 333 4.01 -1.16 17.12
CA ASP A 333 2.80 -1.97 17.13
C ASP A 333 3.05 -3.47 17.41
N PRO A 334 4.13 -4.10 16.93
CA PRO A 334 4.49 -5.44 17.41
C PRO A 334 4.78 -5.51 18.92
N ILE A 335 5.36 -4.46 19.51
CA ILE A 335 5.59 -4.40 20.96
C ILE A 335 4.25 -4.29 21.69
N MET A 336 3.35 -3.40 21.23
CA MET A 336 2.00 -3.25 21.80
C MET A 336 1.19 -4.55 21.64
N PHE A 337 1.33 -5.24 20.52
CA PHE A 337 0.71 -6.55 20.28
C PHE A 337 1.21 -7.60 21.27
N GLY A 338 2.54 -7.71 21.43
CA GLY A 338 3.16 -8.63 22.37
C GLY A 338 2.68 -8.41 23.80
N CYS A 339 2.54 -7.15 24.21
CA CYS A 339 1.98 -6.80 25.51
C CYS A 339 0.56 -7.35 25.71
N ALA A 340 -0.31 -7.26 24.68
CA ALA A 340 -1.65 -7.83 24.76
C ALA A 340 -1.63 -9.37 24.87
N VAL A 341 -0.71 -10.03 24.17
CA VAL A 341 -0.49 -11.48 24.26
C VAL A 341 -0.06 -11.85 25.68
N GLU A 342 0.94 -11.19 26.23
CA GLU A 342 1.42 -11.45 27.61
C GLU A 342 0.31 -11.24 28.66
N VAL A 343 -0.50 -10.20 28.52
CA VAL A 343 -1.58 -9.90 29.46
C VAL A 343 -2.71 -10.93 29.37
N TYR A 344 -3.12 -11.32 28.16
CA TYR A 344 -4.20 -12.28 27.98
C TYR A 344 -3.82 -13.69 28.47
N TYR A 345 -2.59 -14.12 28.18
CA TYR A 345 -2.06 -15.44 28.55
C TYR A 345 -1.14 -15.39 29.79
N LYS A 346 -1.30 -14.40 30.66
CA LYS A 346 -0.33 -14.11 31.76
C LYS A 346 0.01 -15.31 32.61
N ASP A 347 -0.99 -16.16 32.97
CA ASP A 347 -0.79 -17.32 33.83
C ASP A 347 0.02 -18.42 33.09
N LEU A 348 -0.17 -18.56 31.78
CA LEU A 348 0.61 -19.45 30.93
C LEU A 348 2.07 -18.97 30.86
N PHE A 349 2.31 -17.68 30.59
CA PHE A 349 3.66 -17.12 30.53
C PHE A 349 4.37 -17.18 31.88
N ALA A 350 3.66 -16.97 32.99
CA ALA A 350 4.23 -17.13 34.33
C ALA A 350 4.64 -18.60 34.63
N LYS A 351 3.79 -19.57 34.27
CA LYS A 351 4.05 -21.00 34.48
C LYS A 351 5.23 -21.51 33.64
N TYR A 352 5.37 -21.07 32.39
CA TYR A 352 6.35 -21.57 31.43
C TYR A 352 7.45 -20.59 31.10
N ALA A 353 7.69 -19.56 31.93
CA ALA A 353 8.63 -18.46 31.63
C ALA A 353 10.04 -18.95 31.22
N ALA A 354 10.62 -19.90 31.99
CA ALA A 354 11.96 -20.44 31.70
C ALA A 354 11.99 -21.22 30.37
N LEU A 355 10.98 -22.05 30.13
CA LEU A 355 10.86 -22.83 28.91
C LEU A 355 10.65 -21.95 27.68
N PHE A 356 9.80 -20.94 27.73
CA PHE A 356 9.55 -20.03 26.61
C PHE A 356 10.78 -19.17 26.31
N ALA A 357 11.55 -18.78 27.32
CA ALA A 357 12.84 -18.12 27.13
C ALA A 357 13.87 -19.04 26.42
N GLU A 358 13.97 -20.31 26.84
CA GLU A 358 14.84 -21.33 26.21
C GLU A 358 14.43 -21.59 24.75
N LEU A 359 13.14 -21.69 24.45
CA LEU A 359 12.61 -21.85 23.11
C LEU A 359 12.76 -20.61 22.24
N GLY A 360 13.12 -19.45 22.83
CA GLY A 360 13.22 -18.18 22.11
C GLY A 360 11.86 -17.70 21.61
N VAL A 361 10.80 -17.81 22.44
CA VAL A 361 9.49 -17.25 22.12
C VAL A 361 9.56 -15.72 22.06
N ASP A 362 9.06 -15.13 20.96
CA ASP A 362 8.95 -13.70 20.80
C ASP A 362 7.47 -13.30 20.60
N VAL A 363 6.86 -12.81 21.67
CA VAL A 363 5.46 -12.38 21.70
C VAL A 363 5.11 -11.28 20.68
N ARG A 364 6.12 -10.54 20.19
CA ARG A 364 5.95 -9.53 19.14
C ARG A 364 5.54 -10.15 17.80
N ASN A 365 5.77 -11.45 17.61
CA ASN A 365 5.28 -12.23 16.48
C ASN A 365 3.86 -12.79 16.71
N GLY A 366 3.31 -12.62 17.92
CA GLY A 366 2.00 -13.08 18.30
C GLY A 366 2.00 -14.46 18.97
N PHE A 367 0.81 -14.90 19.39
CA PHE A 367 0.64 -16.23 20.03
C PHE A 367 0.98 -17.40 19.08
N GLY A 368 0.89 -17.18 17.78
CA GLY A 368 1.33 -18.16 16.78
C GLY A 368 2.82 -18.53 16.88
N ASP A 369 3.68 -17.66 17.41
CA ASP A 369 5.09 -17.99 17.67
C ASP A 369 5.20 -18.98 18.84
N VAL A 370 4.37 -18.84 19.89
CA VAL A 370 4.30 -19.80 21.00
C VAL A 370 3.93 -21.17 20.45
N GLU A 371 2.86 -21.28 19.64
CA GLU A 371 2.41 -22.54 19.06
C GLU A 371 3.47 -23.18 18.17
N ALA A 372 4.15 -22.39 17.33
CA ALA A 372 5.22 -22.87 16.46
C ALA A 372 6.44 -23.39 17.23
N LYS A 373 6.73 -22.83 18.41
CA LYS A 373 7.85 -23.23 19.27
C LYS A 373 7.50 -24.48 20.07
N ILE A 374 6.34 -24.54 20.70
CA ILE A 374 5.89 -25.72 21.45
C ILE A 374 5.65 -26.93 20.55
N ALA A 375 5.34 -26.74 19.27
CA ALA A 375 5.19 -27.82 18.30
C ALA A 375 6.46 -28.70 18.16
N LYS A 376 7.63 -28.17 18.55
CA LYS A 376 8.94 -28.86 18.50
C LYS A 376 9.26 -29.65 19.77
N LEU A 377 8.44 -29.53 20.80
CA LEU A 377 8.62 -30.23 22.09
C LEU A 377 8.20 -31.69 22.02
N PRO A 378 8.69 -32.53 22.97
CA PRO A 378 8.19 -33.89 23.19
C PRO A 378 6.66 -33.92 23.36
N PRO A 379 5.95 -34.94 22.84
CA PRO A 379 4.48 -34.99 22.82
C PRO A 379 3.80 -34.74 24.18
N GLU A 380 4.37 -35.28 25.27
CA GLU A 380 3.81 -35.10 26.62
C GLU A 380 3.91 -33.66 27.10
N GLN A 381 5.06 -33.01 26.89
CA GLN A 381 5.27 -31.59 27.25
C GLN A 381 4.35 -30.67 26.46
N LYS A 382 4.27 -30.90 25.13
CA LYS A 382 3.37 -30.19 24.26
C LYS A 382 1.92 -30.34 24.72
N ALA A 383 1.46 -31.56 24.96
CA ALA A 383 0.07 -31.81 25.39
C ALA A 383 -0.27 -31.11 26.72
N ALA A 384 0.68 -31.06 27.67
CA ALA A 384 0.49 -30.33 28.92
C ALA A 384 0.29 -28.82 28.70
N ILE A 385 1.11 -28.22 27.84
CA ILE A 385 0.99 -26.79 27.52
C ILE A 385 -0.33 -26.49 26.75
N GLU A 386 -0.69 -27.35 25.81
CA GLU A 386 -1.97 -27.21 25.08
C GLU A 386 -3.20 -27.36 26.01
N ALA A 387 -3.11 -28.18 27.07
CA ALA A 387 -4.16 -28.28 28.05
C ALA A 387 -4.29 -26.98 28.87
N ASP A 388 -3.17 -26.36 29.23
CA ASP A 388 -3.17 -25.06 29.93
C ASP A 388 -3.66 -23.92 29.02
N ILE A 389 -3.30 -23.90 27.72
CA ILE A 389 -3.85 -22.97 26.75
C ILE A 389 -5.38 -23.08 26.70
N LYS A 390 -5.91 -24.31 26.65
CA LYS A 390 -7.36 -24.54 26.69
C LYS A 390 -7.99 -24.07 28.00
N ALA A 391 -7.26 -24.15 29.10
CA ALA A 391 -7.72 -23.62 30.38
C ALA A 391 -7.78 -22.08 30.38
N VAL A 392 -6.81 -21.41 29.77
CA VAL A 392 -6.84 -19.95 29.58
C VAL A 392 -8.07 -19.54 28.77
N TYR A 393 -8.35 -20.18 27.63
CA TYR A 393 -9.54 -19.88 26.82
C TYR A 393 -10.87 -20.10 27.58
N LYS A 394 -10.91 -20.99 28.54
CA LYS A 394 -12.11 -21.20 29.40
C LYS A 394 -12.28 -20.16 30.49
N SER A 395 -11.19 -19.57 30.95
CA SER A 395 -11.19 -18.58 32.06
C SER A 395 -11.25 -17.14 31.59
N GLN A 396 -10.76 -16.85 30.38
CA GLN A 396 -10.74 -15.54 29.75
C GLN A 396 -12.00 -15.28 28.89
N PRO A 397 -12.35 -14.02 28.59
CA PRO A 397 -13.35 -13.72 27.59
C PRO A 397 -12.89 -14.20 26.21
N GLU A 398 -13.85 -14.57 25.37
CA GLU A 398 -13.59 -15.10 24.02
C GLU A 398 -12.89 -14.06 23.14
N LEU A 399 -11.85 -14.48 22.40
CA LEU A 399 -11.17 -13.67 21.41
C LEU A 399 -11.94 -13.66 20.10
N ALA A 400 -11.92 -12.55 19.42
CA ALA A 400 -12.37 -12.49 18.03
C ALA A 400 -11.48 -13.39 17.16
N MET A 401 -12.11 -14.09 16.19
CA MET A 401 -11.43 -15.05 15.33
C MET A 401 -11.05 -14.41 14.00
N VAL A 402 -9.83 -14.69 13.56
CA VAL A 402 -9.37 -14.47 12.19
C VAL A 402 -9.80 -15.66 11.30
N ASN A 403 -9.72 -16.87 11.83
CA ASN A 403 -10.17 -18.08 11.16
C ASN A 403 -10.70 -19.08 12.20
N SER A 404 -12.01 -19.17 12.33
CA SER A 404 -12.66 -20.07 13.29
C SER A 404 -12.39 -21.54 13.00
N ASP A 405 -12.36 -21.95 11.72
CA ASP A 405 -12.12 -23.36 11.34
C ASP A 405 -10.73 -23.87 11.72
N LYS A 406 -9.75 -22.95 11.79
CA LYS A 406 -8.35 -23.27 12.11
C LYS A 406 -7.94 -22.88 13.53
N GLY A 407 -8.85 -22.29 14.30
CA GLY A 407 -8.55 -21.80 15.64
C GLY A 407 -7.63 -20.57 15.68
N ILE A 408 -7.49 -19.84 14.58
CA ILE A 408 -6.65 -18.64 14.51
C ILE A 408 -7.40 -17.46 15.11
N THR A 409 -6.94 -16.96 16.24
CA THR A 409 -7.53 -15.83 16.93
C THR A 409 -6.90 -14.50 16.50
N ASN A 410 -7.51 -13.41 16.90
CA ASN A 410 -7.03 -12.04 16.76
C ASN A 410 -5.63 -11.80 17.40
N LEU A 411 -5.19 -12.60 18.37
CA LEU A 411 -3.86 -12.48 19.00
C LEU A 411 -2.78 -13.44 18.43
N HIS A 412 -3.06 -14.15 17.32
CA HIS A 412 -2.08 -15.09 16.75
C HIS A 412 -0.97 -14.41 15.95
N VAL A 413 -1.29 -13.46 15.08
CA VAL A 413 -0.33 -12.83 14.17
C VAL A 413 -0.64 -11.34 14.01
N PRO A 414 0.32 -10.41 14.28
CA PRO A 414 0.08 -8.98 14.18
C PRO A 414 -0.38 -8.49 12.79
N SER A 415 0.04 -9.15 11.72
CA SER A 415 -0.37 -8.81 10.36
C SER A 415 -1.81 -9.17 10.01
N ASP A 416 -2.49 -9.97 10.83
CA ASP A 416 -3.88 -10.39 10.59
C ASP A 416 -4.89 -9.36 11.12
N ILE A 417 -4.45 -8.41 11.94
CA ILE A 417 -5.30 -7.41 12.61
C ILE A 417 -5.02 -5.98 12.15
N ILE A 418 -4.58 -5.80 10.92
CA ILE A 418 -4.31 -4.47 10.39
C ILE A 418 -5.60 -3.64 10.42
N ILE A 419 -5.56 -2.56 11.19
CA ILE A 419 -6.70 -1.74 11.57
C ILE A 419 -7.51 -1.22 10.37
N ASP A 420 -6.82 -0.88 9.26
CA ASP A 420 -7.44 -0.39 8.02
C ASP A 420 -8.37 -1.42 7.38
N ALA A 421 -8.14 -2.70 7.61
CA ALA A 421 -8.97 -3.80 7.09
C ALA A 421 -9.91 -4.35 8.16
N SER A 422 -9.41 -4.57 9.38
CA SER A 422 -10.16 -5.25 10.44
C SER A 422 -11.29 -4.40 11.01
N MET A 423 -11.09 -3.09 11.20
CA MET A 423 -12.14 -2.19 11.70
C MET A 423 -13.26 -1.94 10.68
N PRO A 424 -12.98 -1.57 9.40
CA PRO A 424 -14.04 -1.46 8.40
C PRO A 424 -14.81 -2.76 8.17
N ALA A 425 -14.14 -3.92 8.27
CA ALA A 425 -14.82 -5.23 8.19
C ALA A 425 -15.81 -5.42 9.34
N ALA A 426 -15.42 -5.12 10.57
CA ALA A 426 -16.30 -5.17 11.74
C ALA A 426 -17.47 -4.19 11.61
N ILE A 427 -17.22 -2.95 11.16
CA ILE A 427 -18.27 -1.95 10.95
C ILE A 427 -19.29 -2.43 9.89
N ARG A 428 -18.81 -3.03 8.80
CA ARG A 428 -19.65 -3.59 7.76
C ARG A 428 -20.52 -4.76 8.25
N THR A 429 -20.08 -5.49 9.26
CA THR A 429 -20.83 -6.59 9.89
C THR A 429 -21.54 -6.16 11.17
N SER A 430 -22.09 -4.94 11.21
CA SER A 430 -22.86 -4.37 12.35
C SER A 430 -22.02 -4.15 13.61
N GLY A 431 -20.71 -3.95 13.47
CA GLY A 431 -19.76 -3.85 14.58
C GLY A 431 -19.37 -5.21 15.19
N GLN A 432 -19.82 -6.30 14.60
CA GLN A 432 -19.59 -7.66 15.12
C GLN A 432 -18.40 -8.34 14.47
N MET A 433 -17.78 -9.25 15.22
CA MET A 433 -16.70 -10.11 14.75
C MET A 433 -17.05 -11.59 15.00
N TYR A 434 -16.34 -12.49 14.32
CA TYR A 434 -16.58 -13.92 14.46
C TYR A 434 -16.04 -14.48 15.78
N GLY A 435 -16.83 -15.31 16.45
CA GLY A 435 -16.41 -16.14 17.58
C GLY A 435 -15.91 -17.52 17.14
N TRP A 436 -15.58 -18.38 18.11
CA TRP A 436 -15.08 -19.74 17.88
C TRP A 436 -16.05 -20.63 17.09
N ASP A 437 -17.35 -20.40 17.25
CA ASP A 437 -18.39 -21.16 16.57
C ASP A 437 -18.70 -20.63 15.15
N GLY A 438 -17.91 -19.68 14.68
CA GLY A 438 -18.09 -19.04 13.36
C GLY A 438 -19.30 -18.09 13.25
N LYS A 439 -19.92 -17.73 14.37
CA LYS A 439 -21.00 -16.74 14.41
C LYS A 439 -20.49 -15.34 14.79
N LEU A 440 -21.29 -14.35 14.51
CA LEU A 440 -21.00 -12.94 14.78
C LEU A 440 -21.47 -12.54 16.18
N TYR A 441 -20.58 -11.86 16.92
CA TYR A 441 -20.83 -11.34 18.26
C TYR A 441 -20.33 -9.91 18.40
N ASP A 442 -20.99 -9.16 19.28
CA ASP A 442 -20.52 -7.82 19.69
C ASP A 442 -19.09 -7.91 20.27
N THR A 443 -18.29 -6.90 20.04
CA THR A 443 -16.88 -6.89 20.44
C THR A 443 -16.46 -5.63 21.18
N ASN A 444 -15.52 -5.77 22.11
CA ASN A 444 -14.69 -4.69 22.61
C ASN A 444 -13.44 -4.61 21.74
N ALA A 445 -13.45 -3.67 20.81
CA ALA A 445 -12.33 -3.43 19.89
C ALA A 445 -11.34 -2.46 20.54
N MET A 446 -10.16 -2.98 20.89
CA MET A 446 -9.10 -2.22 21.56
C MET A 446 -8.21 -1.54 20.52
N ILE A 447 -8.13 -0.21 20.60
CA ILE A 447 -7.23 0.66 19.83
C ILE A 447 -6.50 1.54 20.84
N PRO A 448 -5.34 1.15 21.36
CA PRO A 448 -4.73 1.78 22.53
C PRO A 448 -4.49 3.28 22.41
N ASP A 449 -3.97 3.76 21.26
CA ASP A 449 -3.62 5.16 21.04
C ASP A 449 -4.85 6.01 20.69
N ARG A 450 -5.10 7.05 21.50
CA ARG A 450 -6.20 8.01 21.28
C ARG A 450 -6.05 8.86 20.03
N CYS A 451 -4.86 8.98 19.46
CA CYS A 451 -4.67 9.76 18.22
C CYS A 451 -5.66 9.37 17.12
N TYR A 452 -6.09 8.10 17.10
CA TYR A 452 -6.85 7.53 15.97
C TYR A 452 -8.10 6.75 16.38
N ALA A 453 -8.21 6.33 17.64
CA ALA A 453 -9.33 5.51 18.12
C ALA A 453 -10.69 6.18 17.93
N GLY A 454 -10.76 7.50 18.14
CA GLY A 454 -11.97 8.31 18.08
C GLY A 454 -12.72 8.24 16.75
N VAL A 455 -12.01 8.04 15.63
CA VAL A 455 -12.62 7.89 14.29
C VAL A 455 -13.55 6.68 14.24
N TYR A 456 -13.07 5.53 14.72
CA TYR A 456 -13.86 4.30 14.72
C TYR A 456 -14.91 4.30 15.82
N GLN A 457 -14.60 4.87 16.98
CA GLN A 457 -15.56 5.05 18.07
C GLN A 457 -16.78 5.84 17.58
N GLU A 458 -16.54 6.97 16.90
CA GLU A 458 -17.60 7.79 16.36
C GLU A 458 -18.38 7.08 15.25
N THR A 459 -17.68 6.34 14.38
CA THR A 459 -18.33 5.57 13.32
C THR A 459 -19.25 4.48 13.89
N VAL A 460 -18.81 3.75 14.91
CA VAL A 460 -19.63 2.74 15.61
C VAL A 460 -20.84 3.38 16.28
N ARG A 461 -20.62 4.52 16.99
CA ARG A 461 -21.70 5.28 17.63
C ARG A 461 -22.72 5.75 16.61
N PHE A 462 -22.28 6.36 15.52
CA PHE A 462 -23.13 6.85 14.46
C PHE A 462 -23.98 5.72 13.83
N CYS A 463 -23.35 4.59 13.49
CA CYS A 463 -24.07 3.46 12.90
C CYS A 463 -25.07 2.83 13.88
N ARG A 464 -24.77 2.80 15.18
CA ARG A 464 -25.71 2.35 16.21
C ARG A 464 -26.95 3.26 16.29
N GLU A 465 -26.74 4.58 16.22
CA GLU A 465 -27.82 5.59 16.28
C GLU A 465 -28.66 5.63 15.00
N ASN A 466 -28.02 5.53 13.82
CA ASN A 466 -28.60 5.85 12.52
C ASN A 466 -28.78 4.64 11.59
N GLY A 467 -28.33 3.45 12.01
CA GLY A 467 -28.29 2.25 11.16
C GLY A 467 -27.16 2.24 10.16
N ALA A 468 -27.05 1.15 9.41
CA ALA A 468 -26.03 0.96 8.37
C ALA A 468 -26.14 2.00 7.25
N PHE A 469 -25.04 2.26 6.57
CA PHE A 469 -25.04 3.01 5.31
C PHE A 469 -25.67 2.18 4.18
N ASP A 470 -26.33 2.86 3.27
CA ASP A 470 -26.85 2.27 2.03
C ASP A 470 -25.91 2.64 0.87
N PRO A 471 -25.20 1.67 0.28
CA PRO A 471 -24.27 1.93 -0.83
C PRO A 471 -24.95 2.56 -2.06
N THR A 472 -26.27 2.39 -2.22
CA THR A 472 -27.01 2.94 -3.36
C THR A 472 -27.23 4.45 -3.26
N THR A 473 -27.29 4.98 -2.04
CA THR A 473 -27.66 6.38 -1.78
C THR A 473 -26.58 7.21 -1.12
N MET A 474 -25.64 6.58 -0.42
CA MET A 474 -24.61 7.31 0.34
C MET A 474 -23.69 8.15 -0.55
N GLY A 475 -23.20 9.27 0.03
CA GLY A 475 -22.18 10.12 -0.56
C GLY A 475 -20.80 9.46 -0.64
N SER A 476 -19.83 10.19 -1.15
CA SER A 476 -18.42 9.80 -1.28
C SER A 476 -17.52 10.66 -0.40
N CYS A 477 -16.48 10.03 0.16
CA CYS A 477 -15.44 10.73 0.92
C CYS A 477 -14.05 10.44 0.32
N PRO A 478 -13.60 11.21 -0.70
CA PRO A 478 -12.21 11.16 -1.14
C PRO A 478 -11.28 11.68 -0.05
N ASN A 479 -10.00 11.30 -0.15
CA ASN A 479 -8.98 11.70 0.81
C ASN A 479 -7.83 12.44 0.15
N VAL A 480 -7.46 13.59 0.73
CA VAL A 480 -6.23 14.33 0.47
C VAL A 480 -5.29 14.10 1.64
N GLY A 481 -4.26 13.27 1.42
CA GLY A 481 -3.38 12.77 2.47
C GLY A 481 -1.97 13.35 2.42
N LEU A 482 -1.48 13.89 3.54
CA LEU A 482 -0.11 14.33 3.70
C LEU A 482 0.83 13.11 3.72
N MET A 483 1.71 12.97 2.71
CA MET A 483 2.67 11.87 2.66
C MET A 483 3.96 12.20 1.89
N ALA A 484 4.01 13.33 1.19
CA ALA A 484 5.16 13.68 0.35
C ALA A 484 6.45 13.73 1.17
N GLN A 485 7.55 13.29 0.55
CA GLN A 485 8.89 13.27 1.16
C GLN A 485 8.93 12.62 2.54
N SER A 486 8.17 11.54 2.74
CA SER A 486 8.06 10.81 4.00
C SER A 486 7.56 11.67 5.17
N ALA A 487 6.55 12.53 4.91
CA ALA A 487 5.85 13.23 5.99
C ALA A 487 5.20 12.19 6.92
N GLU A 488 5.63 12.18 8.16
CA GLU A 488 5.28 11.18 9.16
C GLU A 488 4.51 11.82 10.31
N GLU A 489 3.67 11.05 10.98
CA GLU A 489 3.01 11.39 12.24
C GLU A 489 2.92 10.19 13.19
N TYR A 490 3.65 9.12 12.89
CA TYR A 490 3.62 7.83 13.62
C TYR A 490 5.02 7.38 14.07
N GLY A 491 6.07 8.17 13.80
CA GLY A 491 7.47 7.80 13.97
C GLY A 491 7.90 6.70 12.99
N SER A 492 8.98 6.92 12.24
CA SER A 492 9.55 5.86 11.42
C SER A 492 10.27 4.83 12.29
N HIS A 493 10.44 3.61 11.76
CA HIS A 493 11.10 2.53 12.50
C HIS A 493 12.57 2.80 12.88
N ASP A 494 13.23 3.77 12.23
CA ASP A 494 14.59 4.20 12.57
C ASP A 494 14.64 5.32 13.64
N LYS A 495 13.48 5.82 14.07
CA LYS A 495 13.29 6.80 15.14
C LYS A 495 12.26 6.33 16.17
N THR A 496 12.00 5.03 16.23
CA THR A 496 11.12 4.39 17.20
C THR A 496 11.93 3.34 17.97
N PHE A 497 11.89 3.39 19.29
CA PHE A 497 12.73 2.58 20.15
C PHE A 497 11.92 2.00 21.33
N GLN A 498 12.19 0.73 21.68
CA GLN A 498 11.83 0.21 23.00
C GLN A 498 12.91 0.63 23.99
N VAL A 499 12.50 1.27 25.07
CA VAL A 499 13.41 1.84 26.07
C VAL A 499 14.09 0.73 26.87
N PRO A 500 15.43 0.74 26.96
CA PRO A 500 16.18 -0.37 27.57
C PRO A 500 16.19 -0.37 29.11
N SER A 501 16.02 0.79 29.74
CA SER A 501 16.04 0.95 31.20
C SER A 501 15.33 2.24 31.60
N ASP A 502 14.96 2.35 32.88
CA ASP A 502 14.40 3.57 33.46
C ASP A 502 15.33 4.77 33.29
N GLY A 503 14.75 5.93 33.05
CA GLY A 503 15.52 7.15 32.82
C GLY A 503 14.76 8.21 32.06
N LYS A 504 15.44 8.81 31.08
CA LYS A 504 14.89 9.84 30.20
C LYS A 504 15.32 9.60 28.75
N VAL A 505 14.45 9.88 27.80
CA VAL A 505 14.84 10.06 26.41
C VAL A 505 14.78 11.54 26.08
N ARG A 506 15.88 12.06 25.51
CA ARG A 506 15.95 13.46 25.09
C ARG A 506 16.34 13.58 23.62
N VAL A 507 15.89 14.65 23.02
CA VAL A 507 16.29 15.11 21.70
C VAL A 507 17.07 16.39 21.88
N VAL A 508 18.29 16.44 21.39
CA VAL A 508 19.15 17.62 21.44
C VAL A 508 19.54 18.04 20.02
N ASP A 509 19.63 19.35 19.79
CA ASP A 509 20.10 19.88 18.52
C ASP A 509 21.64 19.80 18.39
N GLN A 510 22.16 20.28 17.28
CA GLN A 510 23.58 20.29 16.96
C GLN A 510 24.44 21.07 17.95
N ASP A 511 23.84 22.04 18.65
CA ASP A 511 24.50 22.90 19.63
C ASP A 511 24.34 22.35 21.06
N GLY A 512 23.71 21.17 21.21
CA GLY A 512 23.46 20.55 22.50
C GLY A 512 22.25 21.12 23.26
N LYS A 513 21.47 21.98 22.62
CA LYS A 513 20.24 22.54 23.22
C LYS A 513 19.13 21.49 23.26
N LEU A 514 18.47 21.40 24.38
CA LEU A 514 17.33 20.49 24.58
C LEU A 514 16.14 20.91 23.72
N VAL A 515 15.65 19.98 22.87
CA VAL A 515 14.43 20.12 22.07
C VAL A 515 13.25 19.40 22.75
N PHE A 516 13.41 18.13 23.07
CA PHE A 516 12.42 17.32 23.79
C PHE A 516 13.09 16.53 24.92
N GLU A 517 12.35 16.29 25.99
CA GLU A 517 12.69 15.33 27.03
C GLU A 517 11.43 14.63 27.55
N HIS A 518 11.47 13.30 27.67
CA HIS A 518 10.44 12.47 28.26
C HIS A 518 11.05 11.59 29.35
N ALA A 519 10.44 11.53 30.53
CA ALA A 519 10.71 10.49 31.50
C ALA A 519 10.17 9.16 30.94
N VAL A 520 10.93 8.08 31.11
CA VAL A 520 10.61 6.76 30.57
C VAL A 520 10.94 5.66 31.56
N GLU A 521 10.19 4.56 31.49
CA GLU A 521 10.45 3.32 32.21
C GLU A 521 10.98 2.25 31.23
N LYS A 522 11.64 1.23 31.73
CA LYS A 522 12.08 0.08 30.94
C LYS A 522 10.89 -0.55 30.21
N GLY A 523 11.03 -0.74 28.91
CA GLY A 523 10.00 -1.34 28.07
C GLY A 523 9.07 -0.34 27.38
N ASP A 524 9.04 0.92 27.82
CA ASP A 524 8.27 1.98 27.17
C ASP A 524 8.64 2.11 25.69
N ILE A 525 7.71 2.60 24.88
CA ILE A 525 7.93 2.80 23.45
C ILE A 525 8.04 4.30 23.19
N TRP A 526 9.22 4.76 22.77
CA TRP A 526 9.45 6.16 22.41
C TRP A 526 9.57 6.30 20.90
N ARG A 527 8.95 7.35 20.34
CA ARG A 527 9.02 7.63 18.89
C ARG A 527 9.16 9.11 18.59
N MET A 528 9.74 9.45 17.42
CA MET A 528 9.83 10.79 16.87
C MET A 528 9.36 10.80 15.42
N CYS A 529 8.64 11.86 15.04
CA CYS A 529 8.11 12.09 13.70
C CYS A 529 8.74 13.32 13.05
N GLN A 530 8.59 13.42 11.72
CA GLN A 530 9.04 14.54 10.91
C GLN A 530 8.04 14.83 9.79
N ALA A 531 7.70 16.12 9.61
CA ALA A 531 6.91 16.59 8.49
C ALA A 531 7.52 17.88 7.92
N LYS A 532 8.05 17.82 6.70
CA LYS A 532 8.70 18.94 6.03
C LYS A 532 7.70 20.02 5.60
N ASP A 533 8.14 21.26 5.53
CA ASP A 533 7.28 22.39 5.20
C ASP A 533 6.71 22.35 3.78
N ALA A 534 7.53 22.03 2.78
CA ALA A 534 7.09 21.98 1.39
C ALA A 534 5.95 20.95 1.13
N PRO A 535 6.01 19.70 1.66
CA PRO A 535 4.88 18.78 1.66
C PRO A 535 3.61 19.35 2.30
N ILE A 536 3.69 20.04 3.44
CA ILE A 536 2.53 20.61 4.11
C ILE A 536 1.90 21.71 3.25
N ARG A 537 2.71 22.60 2.65
CA ARG A 537 2.24 23.65 1.73
C ARG A 537 1.53 23.07 0.50
N ASP A 538 2.10 22.03 -0.11
CA ASP A 538 1.49 21.34 -1.26
C ASP A 538 0.20 20.59 -0.87
N TRP A 539 0.15 19.99 0.32
CA TRP A 539 -1.05 19.35 0.86
C TRP A 539 -2.23 20.33 1.00
N VAL A 540 -1.99 21.53 1.51
CA VAL A 540 -2.99 22.60 1.59
C VAL A 540 -3.45 23.03 0.20
N LYS A 541 -2.52 23.26 -0.73
CA LYS A 541 -2.81 23.55 -2.15
C LYS A 541 -3.67 22.45 -2.79
N LEU A 542 -3.35 21.18 -2.55
CA LEU A 542 -4.11 20.05 -3.08
C LEU A 542 -5.54 20.02 -2.52
N ALA A 543 -5.72 20.28 -1.21
CA ALA A 543 -7.04 20.39 -0.59
C ALA A 543 -7.90 21.48 -1.24
N VAL A 544 -7.35 22.70 -1.43
CA VAL A 544 -8.02 23.80 -2.12
C VAL A 544 -8.36 23.43 -3.56
N THR A 545 -7.41 22.82 -4.29
CA THR A 545 -7.61 22.37 -5.68
C THR A 545 -8.75 21.38 -5.77
N ARG A 546 -8.83 20.40 -4.87
CA ARG A 546 -9.91 19.41 -4.86
C ARG A 546 -11.25 20.01 -4.46
N ALA A 547 -11.28 20.89 -3.46
CA ALA A 547 -12.49 21.60 -3.05
C ALA A 547 -13.05 22.43 -4.22
N ARG A 548 -12.19 23.15 -4.94
CA ARG A 548 -12.60 23.97 -6.10
C ARG A 548 -13.11 23.12 -7.27
N ALA A 549 -12.43 22.02 -7.57
CA ALA A 549 -12.80 21.13 -8.66
C ALA A 549 -14.14 20.41 -8.44
N THR A 550 -14.55 20.21 -7.18
CA THR A 550 -15.73 19.42 -6.83
C THR A 550 -16.88 20.26 -6.26
N GLY A 551 -16.60 21.44 -5.70
CA GLY A 551 -17.55 22.20 -4.90
C GLY A 551 -17.87 21.57 -3.54
N TRP A 552 -17.15 20.54 -3.12
CA TRP A 552 -17.38 19.83 -1.86
C TRP A 552 -16.60 20.45 -0.71
N PRO A 553 -17.12 20.38 0.53
CA PRO A 553 -16.38 20.85 1.69
C PRO A 553 -15.10 20.04 1.88
N ALA A 554 -13.98 20.72 2.11
CA ALA A 554 -12.70 20.14 2.53
C ALA A 554 -12.59 20.26 4.05
N VAL A 555 -12.46 19.12 4.71
CA VAL A 555 -12.39 19.03 6.18
C VAL A 555 -10.98 18.58 6.55
N PHE A 556 -10.22 19.45 7.22
CA PHE A 556 -8.94 19.11 7.84
C PHE A 556 -9.23 18.37 9.14
N TRP A 557 -8.77 17.13 9.24
CA TRP A 557 -8.93 16.25 10.40
C TRP A 557 -7.76 16.46 11.35
N LEU A 558 -7.79 17.56 12.09
CA LEU A 558 -6.72 18.00 12.98
C LEU A 558 -7.30 18.36 14.34
N ASP A 559 -6.74 17.78 15.40
CA ASP A 559 -7.15 18.03 16.78
C ASP A 559 -6.43 19.27 17.36
N PRO A 560 -7.17 20.34 17.71
CA PRO A 560 -6.56 21.52 18.31
C PRO A 560 -5.95 21.29 19.70
N LYS A 561 -6.08 20.09 20.25
CA LYS A 561 -5.48 19.69 21.54
C LYS A 561 -4.22 18.85 21.38
N ARG A 562 -3.96 18.29 20.19
CA ARG A 562 -2.80 17.47 19.90
C ARG A 562 -1.65 18.36 19.41
N PRO A 563 -0.46 18.36 20.02
CA PRO A 563 0.64 19.27 19.67
C PRO A 563 1.07 19.22 18.21
N HIS A 564 1.18 18.04 17.60
CA HIS A 564 1.46 17.88 16.17
C HIS A 564 0.40 18.58 15.31
N ASP A 565 -0.87 18.33 15.60
CA ASP A 565 -1.99 18.88 14.82
C ASP A 565 -2.10 20.42 15.00
N VAL A 566 -1.80 20.94 16.19
CA VAL A 566 -1.72 22.40 16.42
C VAL A 566 -0.68 23.04 15.51
N ALA A 567 0.50 22.42 15.34
CA ALA A 567 1.52 22.90 14.42
C ALA A 567 1.04 22.88 12.95
N LEU A 568 0.34 21.81 12.56
CA LEU A 568 -0.24 21.69 11.21
C LEU A 568 -1.39 22.69 10.98
N ILE A 569 -2.27 22.93 11.95
CA ILE A 569 -3.34 23.93 11.87
C ILE A 569 -2.75 25.31 11.58
N LYS A 570 -1.76 25.73 12.38
CA LYS A 570 -1.08 27.02 12.22
C LYS A 570 -0.47 27.17 10.80
N LYS A 571 0.16 26.13 10.29
CA LYS A 571 0.73 26.12 8.94
C LYS A 571 -0.37 26.16 7.87
N ALA A 572 -1.41 25.33 8.00
CA ALA A 572 -2.50 25.27 7.04
C ALA A 572 -3.25 26.62 6.97
N GLU A 573 -3.57 27.24 8.09
CA GLU A 573 -4.17 28.60 8.13
C GLU A 573 -3.27 29.65 7.47
N THR A 574 -1.96 29.52 7.60
CA THR A 574 -0.99 30.40 6.95
C THR A 574 -1.01 30.20 5.44
N TYR A 575 -0.93 28.95 4.97
CA TYR A 575 -0.83 28.64 3.54
C TYR A 575 -2.15 28.76 2.80
N LEU A 576 -3.29 28.66 3.45
CA LEU A 576 -4.59 28.96 2.84
C LEU A 576 -4.66 30.41 2.34
N LYS A 577 -3.93 31.34 2.94
CA LYS A 577 -3.85 32.75 2.50
C LYS A 577 -3.17 32.92 1.12
N ASP A 578 -2.38 31.94 0.71
CA ASP A 578 -1.71 31.91 -0.60
C ASP A 578 -2.67 31.49 -1.74
N HIS A 579 -3.91 31.11 -1.41
CA HIS A 579 -4.90 30.60 -2.35
C HIS A 579 -6.21 31.38 -2.33
N ASP A 580 -6.84 31.50 -3.49
CA ASP A 580 -8.23 31.99 -3.51
C ASP A 580 -9.15 30.91 -2.94
N THR A 581 -9.73 31.14 -1.77
CA THR A 581 -10.68 30.27 -1.10
C THR A 581 -12.12 30.76 -1.18
N SER A 582 -12.38 31.81 -1.98
CA SER A 582 -13.70 32.38 -2.13
C SER A 582 -14.73 31.33 -2.59
N GLY A 583 -15.85 31.25 -1.89
CA GLY A 583 -16.92 30.30 -2.17
C GLY A 583 -16.62 28.83 -1.82
N LEU A 584 -15.47 28.54 -1.20
CA LEU A 584 -15.14 27.19 -0.72
C LEU A 584 -15.52 27.04 0.75
N THR A 585 -15.96 25.85 1.11
CA THR A 585 -16.15 25.43 2.52
C THR A 585 -14.91 24.67 2.95
N ILE A 586 -14.09 25.29 3.81
CA ILE A 586 -12.89 24.69 4.38
C ILE A 586 -13.05 24.69 5.90
N LEU A 587 -12.94 23.53 6.53
CA LEU A 587 -13.19 23.34 7.95
C LEU A 587 -12.01 22.66 8.62
N PHE A 588 -11.75 23.02 9.88
CA PHE A 588 -10.84 22.31 10.77
C PHE A 588 -11.68 21.66 11.87
N LYS A 589 -11.49 20.37 12.08
CA LYS A 589 -12.23 19.58 13.08
C LYS A 589 -11.34 18.51 13.66
N SER A 590 -11.49 18.23 14.95
CA SER A 590 -10.87 17.04 15.55
C SER A 590 -11.29 15.77 14.77
N PRO A 591 -10.51 14.67 14.81
CA PRO A 591 -10.86 13.45 14.11
C PRO A 591 -12.27 12.91 14.39
N GLU A 592 -12.73 13.01 15.65
CA GLU A 592 -14.09 12.60 16.05
C GLU A 592 -15.17 13.51 15.47
N GLU A 593 -15.00 14.84 15.58
CA GLU A 593 -15.94 15.82 15.02
C GLU A 593 -15.99 15.76 13.49
N ALA A 594 -14.83 15.55 12.85
CA ALA A 594 -14.72 15.37 11.41
C ALA A 594 -15.40 14.08 10.94
N ALA A 595 -15.23 12.99 11.72
CA ALA A 595 -15.94 11.74 11.47
C ALA A 595 -17.45 11.94 11.53
N ARG A 596 -17.97 12.53 12.61
CA ARG A 596 -19.43 12.84 12.76
C ARG A 596 -19.95 13.67 11.59
N TYR A 597 -19.31 14.79 11.30
CA TYR A 597 -19.68 15.68 10.22
C TYR A 597 -19.71 14.96 8.85
N THR A 598 -18.69 14.16 8.58
CA THR A 598 -18.58 13.41 7.31
C THR A 598 -19.65 12.34 7.22
N LEU A 599 -19.85 11.54 8.28
CA LEU A 599 -20.84 10.46 8.31
C LEU A 599 -22.28 10.99 8.13
N GLU A 600 -22.62 12.13 8.75
CA GLU A 600 -23.92 12.80 8.58
C GLU A 600 -24.17 13.23 7.14
N ARG A 601 -23.16 13.77 6.45
CA ARG A 601 -23.24 14.13 5.05
C ARG A 601 -23.40 12.91 4.16
N LEU A 602 -22.53 11.91 4.35
CA LEU A 602 -22.58 10.68 3.55
C LEU A 602 -23.93 9.97 3.68
N LYS A 603 -24.52 9.97 4.87
CA LYS A 603 -25.85 9.38 5.11
C LYS A 603 -26.98 10.09 4.33
N LYS A 604 -26.83 11.40 4.08
CA LYS A 604 -27.74 12.22 3.28
C LYS A 604 -27.47 12.15 1.76
N GLY A 605 -26.48 11.39 1.33
CA GLY A 605 -26.02 11.33 -0.07
C GLY A 605 -25.10 12.50 -0.47
N GLU A 606 -24.67 13.32 0.48
CA GLU A 606 -23.78 14.45 0.25
C GLU A 606 -22.32 14.03 0.38
N ASN A 607 -21.40 14.71 -0.33
CA ASN A 607 -19.99 14.39 -0.33
C ASN A 607 -19.18 15.31 0.60
N ALA A 608 -18.00 14.84 1.05
CA ALA A 608 -17.02 15.64 1.76
C ALA A 608 -15.61 15.15 1.42
N ILE A 609 -14.62 16.04 1.39
CA ILE A 609 -13.20 15.70 1.20
C ILE A 609 -12.56 15.62 2.58
N SER A 610 -12.02 14.47 2.94
CA SER A 610 -11.16 14.34 4.12
C SER A 610 -9.75 14.80 3.79
N VAL A 611 -9.23 15.74 4.58
CA VAL A 611 -7.86 16.27 4.45
C VAL A 611 -7.09 15.86 5.70
N THR A 612 -6.14 14.92 5.57
CA THR A 612 -5.60 14.20 6.72
C THR A 612 -4.08 14.09 6.71
N GLY A 613 -3.51 13.85 7.88
CA GLY A 613 -2.16 13.33 8.02
C GLY A 613 -1.98 11.94 7.44
N ASN A 614 -0.79 11.38 7.61
CA ASN A 614 -0.39 10.14 6.93
C ASN A 614 -1.11 8.89 7.47
N VAL A 615 -1.37 8.82 8.78
CA VAL A 615 -2.04 7.65 9.39
C VAL A 615 -3.53 7.64 9.06
N LEU A 616 -4.24 8.74 9.30
CA LEU A 616 -5.66 8.84 8.97
C LEU A 616 -5.92 8.73 7.46
N ARG A 617 -4.98 9.13 6.61
CA ARG A 617 -5.02 8.84 5.18
C ARG A 617 -5.27 7.35 4.92
N ASP A 618 -4.48 6.48 5.52
CA ASP A 618 -4.63 5.03 5.34
C ASP A 618 -5.95 4.51 5.93
N TYR A 619 -6.31 4.97 7.13
CA TYR A 619 -7.55 4.53 7.78
C TYR A 619 -8.80 4.90 6.99
N LEU A 620 -8.90 6.14 6.53
CA LEU A 620 -10.09 6.64 5.84
C LEU A 620 -10.18 6.16 4.39
N THR A 621 -9.04 5.85 3.74
CA THR A 621 -9.02 5.30 2.38
C THR A 621 -9.37 3.81 2.32
N ASP A 622 -9.61 3.19 3.47
CA ASP A 622 -10.24 1.88 3.58
C ASP A 622 -11.64 1.97 4.20
N LEU A 623 -11.83 2.75 5.27
CA LEU A 623 -13.12 2.87 5.95
C LEU A 623 -14.25 3.31 4.99
N PHE A 624 -14.13 4.49 4.39
CA PHE A 624 -15.18 5.01 3.54
C PHE A 624 -15.40 4.20 2.26
N PRO A 625 -14.35 3.77 1.52
CA PRO A 625 -14.54 2.90 0.36
C PRO A 625 -15.17 1.54 0.69
N ILE A 626 -14.89 0.96 1.84
CA ILE A 626 -15.53 -0.30 2.24
C ILE A 626 -17.02 -0.09 2.50
N LEU A 627 -17.43 1.03 3.10
CA LEU A 627 -18.84 1.37 3.27
C LEU A 627 -19.50 1.68 1.92
N GLU A 628 -18.81 2.41 1.03
CA GLU A 628 -19.34 2.91 -0.24
C GLU A 628 -19.32 1.88 -1.36
N LEU A 629 -18.21 1.17 -1.54
CA LEU A 629 -17.93 0.28 -2.67
C LEU A 629 -17.85 -1.20 -2.29
N GLY A 630 -17.85 -1.52 -1.00
CA GLY A 630 -17.59 -2.85 -0.47
C GLY A 630 -16.11 -3.27 -0.52
N THR A 631 -15.23 -2.44 -1.03
CA THR A 631 -13.79 -2.68 -1.16
C THR A 631 -13.03 -1.38 -1.37
N SER A 632 -11.81 -1.30 -0.86
CA SER A 632 -10.86 -0.22 -1.17
C SER A 632 -9.98 -0.52 -2.39
N ALA A 633 -9.98 -1.76 -2.89
CA ALA A 633 -9.12 -2.20 -3.98
C ALA A 633 -9.44 -1.54 -5.35
N LYS A 634 -10.61 -0.92 -5.48
CA LYS A 634 -11.07 -0.23 -6.70
C LYS A 634 -10.95 1.30 -6.63
N MET A 635 -10.20 1.82 -5.64
CA MET A 635 -9.93 3.24 -5.52
C MET A 635 -8.81 3.68 -6.45
N LEU A 636 -8.90 4.90 -6.98
CA LEU A 636 -7.77 5.58 -7.58
C LEU A 636 -6.80 6.04 -6.49
N SER A 637 -5.51 5.80 -6.70
CA SER A 637 -4.42 6.31 -5.87
C SER A 637 -3.55 7.23 -6.72
N ILE A 638 -3.93 8.50 -6.79
CA ILE A 638 -3.22 9.53 -7.52
C ILE A 638 -2.28 10.25 -6.56
N VAL A 639 -1.08 10.53 -7.03
CA VAL A 639 -0.09 11.36 -6.34
C VAL A 639 0.25 12.51 -7.27
N PRO A 640 -0.48 13.64 -7.19
CA PRO A 640 -0.05 14.86 -7.86
C PRO A 640 1.32 15.26 -7.31
N LEU A 641 2.35 15.25 -8.18
CA LEU A 641 3.71 15.54 -7.75
C LEU A 641 3.89 17.04 -7.52
N MET A 642 4.62 17.44 -6.48
CA MET A 642 4.75 18.84 -6.04
C MET A 642 5.23 19.76 -7.16
N ASN A 643 6.01 19.25 -8.10
CA ASN A 643 6.52 20.01 -9.25
C ASN A 643 5.64 19.95 -10.51
N GLY A 644 4.42 19.43 -10.41
CA GLY A 644 3.39 19.46 -11.46
C GLY A 644 3.25 18.20 -12.30
N GLY A 645 4.07 17.15 -12.06
CA GLY A 645 3.89 15.83 -12.67
C GLY A 645 2.81 15.02 -11.97
N GLY A 646 2.57 13.78 -12.45
CA GLY A 646 1.63 12.82 -11.87
C GLY A 646 2.25 11.44 -11.67
N LEU A 647 1.94 10.83 -10.52
CA LEU A 647 2.21 9.43 -10.23
C LEU A 647 0.87 8.74 -9.97
N PHE A 648 0.61 7.64 -10.67
CA PHE A 648 -0.65 6.88 -10.62
C PHE A 648 -0.31 5.49 -10.10
N GLU A 649 -0.64 5.24 -8.83
CA GLU A 649 -0.34 3.98 -8.17
C GLU A 649 -1.50 3.01 -8.33
N THR A 650 -1.20 1.76 -8.66
CA THR A 650 -2.17 0.67 -8.68
C THR A 650 -2.15 -0.10 -7.36
N GLY A 651 -3.18 -0.93 -7.12
CA GLY A 651 -3.46 -1.53 -5.83
C GLY A 651 -2.37 -2.44 -5.25
N ALA A 652 -2.64 -3.00 -4.08
CA ALA A 652 -1.71 -3.86 -3.35
C ALA A 652 -1.58 -5.25 -3.99
N GLY A 653 -0.34 -5.77 -4.06
CA GLY A 653 0.01 -7.06 -4.66
C GLY A 653 0.05 -8.25 -3.70
N GLY A 654 -0.60 -8.21 -2.53
CA GLY A 654 -0.48 -9.26 -1.50
C GLY A 654 -0.84 -10.68 -1.93
N SER A 655 -1.69 -10.85 -2.94
CA SER A 655 -2.03 -12.16 -3.52
C SER A 655 -1.20 -12.54 -4.76
N ALA A 656 -0.32 -11.65 -5.23
CA ALA A 656 0.44 -11.83 -6.46
C ALA A 656 1.26 -13.15 -6.51
N PRO A 657 1.95 -13.57 -5.43
CA PRO A 657 2.69 -14.84 -5.43
C PRO A 657 1.81 -16.06 -5.75
N LYS A 658 0.60 -16.10 -5.17
CA LYS A 658 -0.33 -17.23 -5.41
C LYS A 658 -0.89 -17.23 -6.84
N HIS A 659 -1.02 -16.06 -7.46
CA HIS A 659 -1.43 -15.95 -8.85
C HIS A 659 -0.32 -16.39 -9.80
N VAL A 660 0.95 -16.12 -9.50
CA VAL A 660 2.10 -16.67 -10.25
C VAL A 660 2.13 -18.18 -10.12
N GLN A 661 1.96 -18.72 -8.90
CA GLN A 661 1.92 -20.16 -8.67
C GLN A 661 0.83 -20.81 -9.54
N GLN A 662 -0.39 -20.30 -9.50
CA GLN A 662 -1.49 -20.82 -10.31
C GLN A 662 -1.19 -20.72 -11.82
N PHE A 663 -0.56 -19.62 -12.26
CA PHE A 663 -0.19 -19.47 -13.67
C PHE A 663 0.85 -20.50 -14.12
N VAL A 664 1.87 -20.77 -13.31
CA VAL A 664 2.90 -21.77 -13.61
C VAL A 664 2.33 -23.19 -13.60
N GLU A 665 1.43 -23.49 -12.65
CA GLU A 665 0.85 -24.84 -12.51
C GLU A 665 -0.27 -25.11 -13.53
N GLU A 666 -1.10 -24.10 -13.83
CA GLU A 666 -2.35 -24.27 -14.58
C GLU A 666 -2.44 -23.42 -15.87
N GLY A 667 -1.45 -22.59 -16.20
CA GLY A 667 -1.53 -21.65 -17.32
C GLY A 667 -2.67 -20.63 -17.16
N TYR A 668 -3.10 -20.36 -15.93
CA TYR A 668 -4.26 -19.53 -15.60
C TYR A 668 -3.86 -18.37 -14.69
N LEU A 669 -3.90 -17.13 -15.21
CA LEU A 669 -3.57 -15.94 -14.43
C LEU A 669 -4.83 -15.25 -13.89
N ARG A 670 -5.04 -15.31 -12.57
CA ARG A 670 -6.20 -14.71 -11.91
C ARG A 670 -5.99 -13.25 -11.48
N TRP A 671 -4.90 -12.62 -11.86
CA TRP A 671 -4.66 -11.21 -11.55
C TRP A 671 -5.73 -10.31 -12.18
N ASP A 672 -6.33 -9.39 -11.40
CA ASP A 672 -7.31 -8.42 -11.90
C ASP A 672 -6.60 -7.09 -12.16
N SER A 673 -6.46 -6.73 -13.44
CA SER A 673 -5.82 -5.49 -13.88
C SER A 673 -6.76 -4.27 -13.88
N LEU A 674 -7.90 -4.33 -13.23
CA LEU A 674 -8.81 -3.17 -13.17
C LEU A 674 -8.12 -1.93 -12.58
N GLY A 675 -7.24 -2.10 -11.58
CA GLY A 675 -6.45 -1.02 -11.02
C GLY A 675 -5.56 -0.33 -12.05
N GLU A 676 -4.93 -1.11 -12.94
CA GLU A 676 -4.10 -0.62 -14.05
C GLU A 676 -4.93 0.14 -15.08
N PHE A 677 -6.13 -0.34 -15.40
CA PHE A 677 -7.05 0.33 -16.34
C PHE A 677 -7.50 1.70 -15.79
N LEU A 678 -7.83 1.76 -14.51
CA LEU A 678 -8.23 2.99 -13.84
C LEU A 678 -7.06 3.98 -13.73
N ALA A 679 -5.86 3.50 -13.42
CA ALA A 679 -4.65 4.32 -13.37
C ALA A 679 -4.27 4.88 -14.74
N LEU A 680 -4.43 4.09 -15.81
CA LEU A 680 -4.22 4.55 -17.18
C LEU A 680 -5.18 5.68 -17.57
N ALA A 681 -6.47 5.56 -17.23
CA ALA A 681 -7.44 6.62 -17.49
C ALA A 681 -7.05 7.93 -16.78
N ALA A 682 -6.68 7.85 -15.49
CA ALA A 682 -6.24 9.00 -14.72
C ALA A 682 -4.92 9.62 -15.24
N SER A 683 -3.97 8.78 -15.70
CA SER A 683 -2.72 9.20 -16.32
C SER A 683 -2.95 9.96 -17.63
N LEU A 684 -3.86 9.46 -18.48
CA LEU A 684 -4.25 10.12 -19.74
C LEU A 684 -4.97 11.45 -19.49
N GLU A 685 -5.86 11.51 -18.49
CA GLU A 685 -6.54 12.76 -18.08
C GLU A 685 -5.53 13.81 -17.61
N HIS A 686 -4.58 13.42 -16.75
CA HIS A 686 -3.50 14.31 -16.31
C HIS A 686 -2.67 14.81 -17.48
N LEU A 687 -2.22 13.91 -18.35
CA LEU A 687 -1.43 14.25 -19.52
C LEU A 687 -2.17 15.23 -20.44
N ALA A 688 -3.46 15.01 -20.67
CA ALA A 688 -4.30 15.92 -21.44
C ALA A 688 -4.36 17.33 -20.79
N GLY A 689 -4.49 17.39 -19.47
CA GLY A 689 -4.51 18.63 -18.69
C GLY A 689 -3.22 19.44 -18.79
N VAL A 690 -2.05 18.77 -18.69
CA VAL A 690 -0.75 19.45 -18.69
C VAL A 690 -0.23 19.79 -20.10
N THR A 691 -0.61 18.98 -21.11
CA THR A 691 -0.13 19.18 -22.49
C THR A 691 -1.15 19.86 -23.43
N GLY A 692 -2.42 19.89 -23.05
CA GLY A 692 -3.53 20.32 -23.91
C GLY A 692 -3.88 19.29 -25.01
N ASN A 693 -3.41 18.04 -24.92
CA ASN A 693 -3.69 16.98 -25.89
C ASN A 693 -5.15 16.51 -25.79
N LYS A 694 -6.00 16.99 -26.70
CA LYS A 694 -7.43 16.65 -26.75
C LYS A 694 -7.68 15.15 -27.01
N ARG A 695 -6.83 14.49 -27.83
CA ARG A 695 -6.95 13.05 -28.08
C ARG A 695 -6.65 12.23 -26.84
N ALA A 696 -5.69 12.65 -26.02
CA ALA A 696 -5.43 11.99 -24.74
C ALA A 696 -6.63 12.11 -23.78
N LYS A 697 -7.32 13.28 -23.77
CA LYS A 697 -8.57 13.43 -22.98
C LYS A 697 -9.65 12.49 -23.49
N LEU A 698 -9.82 12.42 -24.81
CA LEU A 698 -10.80 11.53 -25.43
C LEU A 698 -10.52 10.03 -25.13
N LEU A 699 -9.23 9.64 -25.15
CA LEU A 699 -8.83 8.30 -24.71
C LEU A 699 -9.18 8.04 -23.24
N ALA A 700 -8.96 9.02 -22.36
CA ALA A 700 -9.29 8.89 -20.95
C ALA A 700 -10.80 8.69 -20.72
N ASP A 701 -11.63 9.53 -21.38
CA ASP A 701 -13.08 9.50 -21.23
C ASP A 701 -13.69 8.21 -21.80
N THR A 702 -13.21 7.77 -22.95
CA THR A 702 -13.66 6.50 -23.56
C THR A 702 -13.16 5.27 -22.81
N LEU A 703 -11.99 5.35 -22.15
CA LEU A 703 -11.49 4.28 -21.29
C LEU A 703 -12.34 4.18 -20.01
N ASP A 704 -12.79 5.31 -19.41
CA ASP A 704 -13.70 5.24 -18.24
C ASP A 704 -15.05 4.62 -18.63
N GLN A 705 -15.58 4.92 -19.83
CA GLN A 705 -16.76 4.24 -20.38
C GLN A 705 -16.55 2.74 -20.57
N ALA A 706 -15.37 2.35 -21.11
CA ALA A 706 -14.98 0.95 -21.25
C ALA A 706 -14.87 0.24 -19.89
N ASN A 707 -14.30 0.90 -18.89
CA ASN A 707 -14.21 0.39 -17.51
C ASN A 707 -15.60 0.19 -16.89
N ALA A 708 -16.54 1.11 -17.13
CA ALA A 708 -17.93 0.95 -16.67
C ALA A 708 -18.58 -0.28 -17.31
N ARG A 709 -18.47 -0.44 -18.66
CA ARG A 709 -18.98 -1.60 -19.36
C ARG A 709 -18.29 -2.91 -18.94
N PHE A 710 -16.99 -2.87 -18.69
CA PHE A 710 -16.21 -4.01 -18.20
C PHE A 710 -16.75 -4.52 -16.84
N LEU A 711 -17.04 -3.61 -15.93
CA LEU A 711 -17.64 -3.93 -14.63
C LEU A 711 -19.04 -4.51 -14.79
N GLU A 712 -19.93 -3.84 -15.54
CA GLU A 712 -21.31 -4.27 -15.78
C GLU A 712 -21.39 -5.64 -16.47
N SER A 713 -20.43 -5.94 -17.35
CA SER A 713 -20.36 -7.23 -18.06
C SER A 713 -19.61 -8.32 -17.29
N ASP A 714 -19.18 -8.05 -16.06
CA ASP A 714 -18.49 -8.99 -15.17
C ASP A 714 -17.27 -9.68 -15.83
N LYS A 715 -16.40 -8.89 -16.46
CA LYS A 715 -15.23 -9.36 -17.22
C LYS A 715 -13.94 -9.42 -16.42
N SER A 716 -13.96 -9.21 -15.10
CA SER A 716 -12.83 -9.50 -14.22
C SER A 716 -12.46 -10.98 -14.18
N PRO A 717 -11.18 -11.33 -13.98
CA PRO A 717 -10.73 -12.71 -13.92
C PRO A 717 -11.48 -13.53 -12.87
N LYS A 718 -11.88 -14.74 -13.24
CA LYS A 718 -12.56 -15.70 -12.37
C LYS A 718 -11.55 -16.56 -11.62
N ARG A 719 -12.02 -17.59 -10.90
CA ARG A 719 -11.16 -18.36 -9.99
C ARG A 719 -10.61 -19.65 -10.58
N LYS A 720 -11.24 -20.19 -11.61
CA LYS A 720 -10.99 -21.55 -12.09
C LYS A 720 -10.56 -21.58 -13.55
N VAL A 721 -9.71 -22.52 -13.88
CA VAL A 721 -9.39 -22.91 -15.28
C VAL A 721 -10.68 -23.18 -16.06
N GLY A 722 -10.72 -22.72 -17.30
CA GLY A 722 -11.88 -22.74 -18.17
C GLY A 722 -12.80 -21.52 -18.08
N GLU A 723 -12.58 -20.67 -17.08
CA GLU A 723 -13.24 -19.36 -16.95
C GLU A 723 -12.37 -18.25 -17.56
N ILE A 724 -12.86 -17.00 -17.52
CA ILE A 724 -12.11 -15.83 -17.96
C ILE A 724 -10.92 -15.58 -17.02
N ASP A 725 -9.71 -15.48 -17.57
CA ASP A 725 -8.48 -15.12 -16.88
C ASP A 725 -8.05 -13.66 -17.18
N ASN A 726 -6.89 -13.25 -16.70
CA ASN A 726 -6.33 -11.92 -16.93
C ASN A 726 -6.24 -11.56 -18.43
N ARG A 727 -5.81 -12.51 -19.29
CA ARG A 727 -5.69 -12.29 -20.75
C ARG A 727 -7.05 -12.05 -21.41
N GLY A 728 -8.06 -12.81 -20.99
CA GLY A 728 -9.45 -12.61 -21.44
C GLY A 728 -10.01 -11.26 -20.99
N SER A 729 -9.69 -10.83 -19.75
CA SER A 729 -10.06 -9.52 -19.27
C SER A 729 -9.45 -8.39 -20.09
N HIS A 730 -8.18 -8.50 -20.46
CA HIS A 730 -7.49 -7.53 -21.32
C HIS A 730 -8.10 -7.47 -22.74
N PHE A 731 -8.50 -8.61 -23.30
CA PHE A 731 -9.22 -8.65 -24.56
C PHE A 731 -10.54 -7.87 -24.48
N TYR A 732 -11.35 -8.09 -23.44
CA TYR A 732 -12.61 -7.36 -23.27
C TYR A 732 -12.40 -5.87 -23.03
N LEU A 733 -11.36 -5.47 -22.31
CA LEU A 733 -11.00 -4.06 -22.20
C LEU A 733 -10.72 -3.46 -23.59
N ALA A 734 -9.87 -4.11 -24.40
CA ALA A 734 -9.54 -3.63 -25.73
C ALA A 734 -10.78 -3.52 -26.62
N LEU A 735 -11.67 -4.53 -26.59
CA LEU A 735 -12.93 -4.52 -27.33
C LEU A 735 -13.81 -3.34 -26.91
N TYR A 736 -14.06 -3.18 -25.61
CA TYR A 736 -14.95 -2.15 -25.09
C TYR A 736 -14.38 -0.74 -25.27
N TRP A 737 -13.07 -0.57 -25.16
CA TRP A 737 -12.41 0.71 -25.41
C TRP A 737 -12.45 1.08 -26.91
N ALA A 738 -12.21 0.10 -27.80
CA ALA A 738 -12.35 0.31 -29.24
C ALA A 738 -13.81 0.67 -29.62
N ASP A 739 -14.80 0.00 -29.02
CA ASP A 739 -16.22 0.30 -29.21
C ASP A 739 -16.56 1.73 -28.76
N ALA A 740 -16.11 2.14 -27.60
CA ALA A 740 -16.35 3.49 -27.08
C ALA A 740 -15.72 4.56 -27.99
N LEU A 741 -14.49 4.33 -28.47
CA LEU A 741 -13.81 5.20 -29.45
C LEU A 741 -14.50 5.20 -30.82
N ALA A 742 -15.12 4.10 -31.23
CA ALA A 742 -15.90 4.01 -32.46
C ALA A 742 -17.25 4.75 -32.39
N GLN A 743 -17.78 4.99 -31.19
CA GLN A 743 -19.07 5.65 -30.98
C GLN A 743 -18.96 7.16 -30.72
N GLN A 744 -17.81 7.67 -30.27
CA GLN A 744 -17.60 9.10 -30.02
C GLN A 744 -17.69 9.94 -31.32
N ASN A 745 -17.96 11.26 -31.19
CA ASN A 745 -18.13 12.18 -32.30
C ASN A 745 -17.13 13.37 -32.28
N ASP A 746 -16.22 13.40 -31.31
CA ASP A 746 -15.30 14.53 -31.09
C ASP A 746 -14.08 14.47 -32.01
N ASP A 747 -13.66 13.26 -32.47
CA ASP A 747 -12.57 13.05 -33.40
C ASP A 747 -12.97 12.01 -34.47
N PRO A 748 -13.42 12.45 -35.67
CA PRO A 748 -13.85 11.55 -36.75
C PRO A 748 -12.76 10.62 -37.26
N GLU A 749 -11.47 11.01 -37.20
CA GLU A 749 -10.34 10.18 -37.64
C GLU A 749 -10.15 9.02 -36.67
N LEU A 750 -10.07 9.30 -35.36
CA LEU A 750 -10.00 8.26 -34.36
C LEU A 750 -11.24 7.36 -34.39
N LYS A 751 -12.44 7.93 -34.59
CA LYS A 751 -13.67 7.16 -34.75
C LYS A 751 -13.55 6.13 -35.88
N ALA A 752 -13.17 6.58 -37.08
CA ALA A 752 -13.05 5.71 -38.24
C ALA A 752 -11.98 4.61 -38.08
N ARG A 753 -10.88 4.97 -37.39
CA ARG A 753 -9.77 4.05 -37.11
C ARG A 753 -10.21 2.96 -36.14
N PHE A 754 -10.78 3.33 -35.02
CA PHE A 754 -11.22 2.40 -33.96
C PHE A 754 -12.50 1.62 -34.35
N ALA A 755 -13.37 2.15 -35.21
CA ALA A 755 -14.49 1.39 -35.76
C ALA A 755 -14.04 0.12 -36.50
N LYS A 756 -12.90 0.19 -37.23
CA LYS A 756 -12.32 -0.99 -37.88
C LYS A 756 -11.82 -2.01 -36.85
N LEU A 757 -11.10 -1.56 -35.81
CA LEU A 757 -10.61 -2.43 -34.75
C LEU A 757 -11.77 -3.07 -33.97
N ALA A 758 -12.76 -2.27 -33.55
CA ALA A 758 -13.94 -2.74 -32.82
C ALA A 758 -14.68 -3.84 -33.63
N LYS A 759 -14.86 -3.61 -34.94
CA LYS A 759 -15.47 -4.62 -35.84
C LYS A 759 -14.65 -5.90 -35.89
N VAL A 760 -13.33 -5.81 -36.07
CA VAL A 760 -12.45 -7.00 -36.15
C VAL A 760 -12.45 -7.76 -34.83
N LEU A 761 -12.37 -7.07 -33.68
CA LEU A 761 -12.39 -7.71 -32.37
C LEU A 761 -13.77 -8.35 -32.07
N GLY A 762 -14.87 -7.66 -32.39
CA GLY A 762 -16.23 -8.18 -32.21
C GLY A 762 -16.55 -9.38 -33.11
N ASP A 763 -16.24 -9.30 -34.41
CA ASP A 763 -16.45 -10.42 -35.33
C ASP A 763 -15.64 -11.67 -34.96
N ASN A 764 -14.53 -11.51 -34.24
CA ASN A 764 -13.65 -12.59 -33.82
C ASN A 764 -13.71 -12.90 -32.33
N GLU A 765 -14.67 -12.34 -31.56
CA GLU A 765 -14.75 -12.52 -30.10
C GLU A 765 -14.70 -14.00 -29.70
N ALA A 766 -15.57 -14.84 -30.28
CA ALA A 766 -15.64 -16.26 -29.93
C ALA A 766 -14.31 -16.98 -30.24
N LYS A 767 -13.65 -16.65 -31.37
CA LYS A 767 -12.36 -17.23 -31.74
C LYS A 767 -11.24 -16.80 -30.79
N ILE A 768 -11.15 -15.52 -30.46
CA ILE A 768 -10.15 -15.00 -29.54
C ILE A 768 -10.32 -15.63 -28.14
N VAL A 769 -11.55 -15.68 -27.63
CA VAL A 769 -11.84 -16.32 -26.33
C VAL A 769 -11.44 -17.79 -26.34
N ALA A 770 -11.72 -18.53 -27.42
CA ALA A 770 -11.31 -19.93 -27.57
C ALA A 770 -9.78 -20.09 -27.62
N GLU A 771 -9.06 -19.23 -28.33
CA GLU A 771 -7.58 -19.22 -28.37
C GLU A 771 -6.98 -18.96 -26.98
N LEU A 772 -7.54 -18.03 -26.21
CA LEU A 772 -7.09 -17.71 -24.85
C LEU A 772 -7.39 -18.87 -23.88
N ALA A 773 -8.58 -19.47 -23.96
CA ALA A 773 -8.96 -20.60 -23.13
C ALA A 773 -8.13 -21.86 -23.41
N ALA A 774 -7.75 -22.09 -24.65
CA ALA A 774 -6.91 -23.22 -25.05
C ALA A 774 -5.50 -23.20 -24.46
N ALA A 775 -5.04 -22.05 -24.00
CA ALA A 775 -3.75 -21.88 -23.31
C ALA A 775 -3.80 -22.20 -21.80
N GLN A 776 -5.00 -22.49 -21.27
CA GLN A 776 -5.21 -22.81 -19.85
C GLN A 776 -5.14 -24.31 -19.57
N GLY A 777 -5.07 -24.70 -18.29
CA GLY A 777 -5.14 -26.09 -17.83
C GLY A 777 -3.85 -26.89 -18.02
N LYS A 778 -2.73 -26.21 -18.29
CA LYS A 778 -1.42 -26.87 -18.50
C LYS A 778 -0.32 -26.08 -17.78
N PRO A 779 0.69 -26.75 -17.22
CA PRO A 779 1.86 -26.05 -16.67
C PRO A 779 2.55 -25.19 -17.73
N VAL A 780 3.05 -24.04 -17.28
CA VAL A 780 3.77 -23.05 -18.10
C VAL A 780 5.15 -22.81 -17.51
N ASP A 781 6.18 -22.94 -18.36
CA ASP A 781 7.53 -22.53 -18.01
C ASP A 781 7.75 -21.05 -18.38
N ILE A 782 7.93 -20.21 -17.38
CA ILE A 782 8.26 -18.78 -17.55
C ILE A 782 9.75 -18.47 -17.34
N GLY A 783 10.60 -19.47 -17.09
CA GLY A 783 12.05 -19.33 -16.99
C GLY A 783 12.61 -18.82 -15.66
N GLY A 784 11.81 -18.25 -14.77
CA GLY A 784 12.20 -17.76 -13.45
C GLY A 784 11.02 -17.12 -12.73
N TYR A 785 11.13 -16.93 -11.42
CA TYR A 785 10.11 -16.25 -10.61
C TYR A 785 10.40 -14.74 -10.48
N TYR A 786 11.64 -14.40 -10.10
CA TYR A 786 12.06 -13.01 -9.91
C TYR A 786 12.53 -12.35 -11.20
N ARG A 787 13.00 -13.16 -12.16
CA ARG A 787 13.38 -12.70 -13.49
C ARG A 787 12.88 -13.69 -14.55
N PRO A 788 11.60 -13.62 -14.91
CA PRO A 788 11.04 -14.46 -15.96
C PRO A 788 11.74 -14.23 -17.31
N ASP A 789 11.82 -15.29 -18.13
CA ASP A 789 12.33 -15.19 -19.51
C ASP A 789 11.31 -14.42 -20.36
N PRO A 790 11.68 -13.30 -21.00
CA PRO A 790 10.73 -12.47 -21.74
C PRO A 790 10.03 -13.23 -22.89
N ALA A 791 10.76 -14.05 -23.65
CA ALA A 791 10.19 -14.75 -24.82
C ALA A 791 9.19 -15.83 -24.39
N LYS A 792 9.51 -16.59 -23.33
CA LYS A 792 8.59 -17.59 -22.75
C LYS A 792 7.35 -16.93 -22.18
N THR A 793 7.52 -15.83 -21.45
CA THR A 793 6.42 -15.10 -20.81
C THR A 793 5.52 -14.44 -21.84
N GLU A 794 6.08 -13.79 -22.87
CA GLU A 794 5.29 -13.21 -23.96
C GLU A 794 4.46 -14.27 -24.67
N LYS A 795 5.05 -15.41 -25.02
CA LYS A 795 4.34 -16.53 -25.64
C LYS A 795 3.18 -17.02 -24.77
N ALA A 796 3.38 -17.12 -23.46
CA ALA A 796 2.36 -17.60 -22.53
C ALA A 796 1.24 -16.57 -22.30
N MET A 797 1.58 -15.28 -22.28
CA MET A 797 0.63 -14.20 -21.99
C MET A 797 -0.07 -13.64 -23.24
N ARG A 798 0.41 -13.97 -24.45
CA ARG A 798 -0.17 -13.52 -25.73
C ARG A 798 -0.48 -14.68 -26.68
N PRO A 799 -1.24 -15.70 -26.24
CA PRO A 799 -1.45 -16.92 -27.03
C PRO A 799 -2.45 -16.73 -28.19
N SER A 800 -3.26 -15.65 -28.19
CA SER A 800 -4.23 -15.42 -29.29
C SER A 800 -3.57 -14.73 -30.48
N ALA A 801 -3.30 -15.49 -31.50
CA ALA A 801 -2.78 -14.96 -32.78
C ALA A 801 -3.76 -13.97 -33.43
N THR A 802 -5.07 -14.21 -33.28
CA THR A 802 -6.12 -13.35 -33.84
C THR A 802 -6.14 -11.98 -33.15
N LEU A 803 -6.06 -11.92 -31.84
CA LEU A 803 -5.97 -10.65 -31.09
C LEU A 803 -4.68 -9.90 -31.45
N ASN A 804 -3.54 -10.60 -31.44
CA ASN A 804 -2.25 -9.99 -31.75
C ASN A 804 -2.24 -9.37 -33.16
N ALA A 805 -2.80 -10.06 -34.16
CA ALA A 805 -2.91 -9.55 -35.51
C ALA A 805 -3.84 -8.33 -35.62
N ALA A 806 -4.96 -8.32 -34.90
CA ALA A 806 -5.88 -7.19 -34.84
C ALA A 806 -5.23 -5.91 -34.28
N LEU A 807 -4.47 -6.04 -33.20
CA LEU A 807 -3.74 -4.93 -32.58
C LEU A 807 -2.62 -4.37 -33.47
N LEU A 808 -1.91 -5.23 -34.20
CA LEU A 808 -0.85 -4.82 -35.11
C LEU A 808 -1.39 -4.11 -36.38
N ALA A 809 -2.65 -4.35 -36.76
CA ALA A 809 -3.27 -3.75 -37.92
C ALA A 809 -3.81 -2.33 -37.71
N LEU A 810 -3.86 -1.84 -36.44
CA LEU A 810 -4.28 -0.48 -36.09
C LEU A 810 -3.13 0.51 -36.24
#